data_a75c641bee5dd1c8b9cb3376b72a97df
#
_entry.id   a75c641bee5dd1c8b9cb3376b72a97df
#
_cell.length_a   1.000
_cell.length_b   1.000
_cell.length_c   1.000
_cell.angle_alpha   90.00
_cell.angle_beta   90.00
_cell.angle_gamma   90.00
#
_symmetry.space_group_name_H-M   'P 1'
#
loop_
_entity.id
_entity.type
_entity.pdbx_description
1 polymer ?
#
loop_
_entity_poly.entity_id
_entity_poly.type
_entity_poly.pdbx_seq_one_letter_code
_entity_poly.pdbx_strand_id
1 'polypeptide(L)'
;MYNLIQAVLNSDAKVALQQLLHTLGASNKRYFLRNEILQVFANYCSQFQKPTHFYRASALGKLIHYTHELILEEESIWLLLRPWVGSQQVWRLSVDLNHWELRAPQALLEVRDRQVNRYQPRILEIDFGPFYDSSPSISDPRNIGQGLTFLNRFLCSQVLADPQYWLEVLLDVLHRHQYDGIPLLISDRIHSSAELCQRVKQALKLLSQRSPNDPYEKFHVDLQELGFEPGWGNTASRVGETLELLGRLINDPEPAVLEAFVSRIPAIFRVVLVSIHGWVGQEGVIGRPETAGQVVYVLEQARSLENKLSEDIKLGGLDLLGIQPQVIILTRLIPNCEGTLCNQRLEKMEGTENAWILRVPFREFNSLTQNWIPKFEIWPYLESFAIDAEAELLAQLKGRPNLIVGNYTDGNLVAYLLARRLKATHCHIAHALEKSKYLFSDLYWQEFEAQYHFSAQYTADLISMNAADFIITSSYEEIVGTPETMGQYESYKCFTLPQLYHVVDGTDLFSPKFNRVPPGVDETIFFPYSETEKRNASDRARVQDLLFHREDPRILGYLDDPRKRPILAIAPITSIKNLTGLAECFGNSPALQARCNLILMTSKLQVAEAINSEEAGEIQKLHHLINQYDLHRHIRWLGLRLPNQDVGETYRVIADCHGIFVHFARFEAFGRVILEAMISGLPTFATQFGGALEIIQDGKHGFVINPTDLAGTAEKISHFIDECDADPQYWQEISQRGSQRARDEYNWPLHTKQLLSLAKMYSFWNYVYQDNRQMLLRYLDALFYLIYKPRAETILEQHNHR
;
A
#
# COMPACT_ATOMS: atom_id res chain seq x y z
N MET A 1 0.92 -20.92 23.27
CA MET A 1 1.89 -21.83 22.57
C MET A 1 2.47 -22.88 23.52
N TYR A 2 2.84 -22.54 24.77
CA TYR A 2 3.38 -23.53 25.73
C TYR A 2 2.55 -24.83 25.81
N ASN A 3 1.24 -24.68 26.04
CA ASN A 3 0.34 -25.85 26.14
C ASN A 3 0.26 -26.66 24.81
N LEU A 4 0.40 -26.04 23.67
CA LEU A 4 0.41 -26.73 22.38
C LEU A 4 1.68 -27.55 22.19
N ILE A 5 2.84 -26.99 22.50
CA ILE A 5 4.13 -27.66 22.43
C ILE A 5 4.11 -28.85 23.44
N GLN A 6 3.66 -28.62 24.66
CA GLN A 6 3.51 -29.63 25.67
C GLN A 6 2.58 -30.78 25.22
N ALA A 7 1.46 -30.47 24.57
CA ALA A 7 0.52 -31.46 24.04
C ALA A 7 1.16 -32.34 22.94
N VAL A 8 2.00 -31.74 22.09
CA VAL A 8 2.75 -32.49 21.06
C VAL A 8 3.81 -33.37 21.70
N LEU A 9 4.63 -32.86 22.63
CA LEU A 9 5.77 -33.51 23.18
C LEU A 9 5.41 -34.61 24.21
N ASN A 10 4.25 -34.53 24.85
CA ASN A 10 3.74 -35.51 25.80
C ASN A 10 2.76 -36.54 25.19
N SER A 11 2.68 -36.64 23.87
CA SER A 11 1.78 -37.54 23.15
C SER A 11 2.52 -38.31 22.05
N ASP A 12 1.83 -39.26 21.42
CA ASP A 12 2.34 -39.99 20.24
C ASP A 12 2.75 -39.05 19.07
N ALA A 13 2.30 -37.80 19.08
CA ALA A 13 2.71 -36.80 18.14
C ALA A 13 4.21 -36.46 18.25
N LYS A 14 4.87 -36.72 19.39
CA LYS A 14 6.32 -36.59 19.56
C LYS A 14 7.09 -37.44 18.55
N VAL A 15 6.68 -38.70 18.35
CA VAL A 15 7.33 -39.59 17.38
C VAL A 15 7.15 -39.07 15.95
N ALA A 16 5.96 -38.58 15.62
CA ALA A 16 5.71 -37.98 14.31
C ALA A 16 6.56 -36.72 14.07
N LEU A 17 6.71 -35.87 15.10
CA LEU A 17 7.60 -34.71 15.04
C LEU A 17 9.07 -35.11 14.86
N GLN A 18 9.54 -36.15 15.58
CA GLN A 18 10.90 -36.65 15.41
C GLN A 18 11.17 -37.17 13.99
N GLN A 19 10.22 -37.87 13.40
CA GLN A 19 10.34 -38.38 12.03
C GLN A 19 10.38 -37.22 11.03
N LEU A 20 9.54 -36.20 11.21
CA LEU A 20 9.53 -35.00 10.39
C LEU A 20 10.86 -34.24 10.45
N LEU A 21 11.38 -34.00 11.66
CA LEU A 21 12.67 -33.33 11.88
C LEU A 21 13.83 -34.15 11.30
N HIS A 22 13.80 -35.47 11.41
CA HIS A 22 14.79 -36.37 10.78
C HIS A 22 14.75 -36.23 9.25
N THR A 23 13.55 -36.19 8.66
CA THR A 23 13.38 -36.00 7.21
C THR A 23 13.94 -34.65 6.74
N LEU A 24 13.67 -33.55 7.48
CA LEU A 24 14.24 -32.23 7.22
C LEU A 24 15.77 -32.26 7.38
N GLY A 25 16.29 -32.87 8.42
CA GLY A 25 17.72 -32.98 8.72
C GLY A 25 18.51 -33.83 7.74
N ALA A 26 17.85 -34.73 7.00
CA ALA A 26 18.49 -35.54 5.95
C ALA A 26 18.89 -34.69 4.72
N SER A 27 18.33 -33.50 4.55
CA SER A 27 18.79 -32.52 3.56
C SER A 27 20.06 -31.82 4.06
N ASN A 28 20.91 -31.36 3.12
CA ASN A 28 22.09 -30.56 3.48
C ASN A 28 21.72 -29.16 4.03
N LYS A 29 20.44 -28.86 4.12
CA LYS A 29 19.91 -27.60 4.57
C LYS A 29 19.66 -27.61 6.07
N ARG A 30 19.91 -26.51 6.76
CA ARG A 30 19.71 -26.36 8.21
C ARG A 30 18.65 -25.32 8.57
N TYR A 31 18.25 -24.50 7.60
CA TYR A 31 17.23 -23.49 7.75
C TYR A 31 16.09 -23.74 6.75
N PHE A 32 14.86 -23.75 7.26
CA PHE A 32 13.66 -24.09 6.51
C PHE A 32 12.60 -23.03 6.72
N LEU A 33 11.94 -22.68 5.65
CA LEU A 33 10.83 -21.75 5.63
C LEU A 33 9.50 -22.47 5.60
N ARG A 34 8.45 -21.76 5.95
CA ARG A 34 7.09 -22.27 6.10
C ARG A 34 6.67 -23.24 4.98
N ASN A 35 6.83 -22.85 3.72
CA ASN A 35 6.38 -23.66 2.59
C ASN A 35 7.13 -25.01 2.50
N GLU A 36 8.41 -25.02 2.80
CA GLU A 36 9.23 -26.22 2.82
C GLU A 36 8.79 -27.15 3.97
N ILE A 37 8.55 -26.60 5.15
CA ILE A 37 8.08 -27.32 6.34
C ILE A 37 6.71 -27.94 6.05
N LEU A 38 5.78 -27.19 5.48
CA LEU A 38 4.45 -27.66 5.13
C LEU A 38 4.48 -28.75 4.05
N GLN A 39 5.35 -28.61 3.04
CA GLN A 39 5.52 -29.62 1.99
C GLN A 39 6.01 -30.95 2.56
N VAL A 40 7.04 -30.93 3.43
CA VAL A 40 7.55 -32.14 4.07
C VAL A 40 6.48 -32.74 4.98
N PHE A 41 5.70 -31.94 5.69
CA PHE A 41 4.61 -32.43 6.53
C PHE A 41 3.46 -33.03 5.71
N ALA A 42 3.09 -32.45 4.58
CA ALA A 42 2.10 -33.00 3.67
C ALA A 42 2.54 -34.34 3.10
N ASN A 43 3.80 -34.45 2.68
CA ASN A 43 4.39 -35.72 2.22
C ASN A 43 4.37 -36.78 3.32
N TYR A 44 4.70 -36.41 4.55
CA TYR A 44 4.60 -37.30 5.73
C TYR A 44 3.16 -37.77 5.92
N CYS A 45 2.18 -36.87 5.88
CA CYS A 45 0.78 -37.26 6.05
C CYS A 45 0.31 -38.23 4.96
N SER A 46 0.71 -38.01 3.71
CA SER A 46 0.39 -38.88 2.58
C SER A 46 1.06 -40.26 2.72
N GLN A 47 2.36 -40.30 3.05
CA GLN A 47 3.13 -41.53 3.20
C GLN A 47 2.56 -42.43 4.30
N PHE A 48 2.15 -41.84 5.42
CA PHE A 48 1.60 -42.57 6.57
C PHE A 48 0.07 -42.62 6.56
N GLN A 49 -0.59 -42.30 5.44
CA GLN A 49 -2.03 -42.33 5.24
C GLN A 49 -2.81 -41.68 6.39
N LYS A 50 -2.31 -40.54 6.89
CA LYS A 50 -2.97 -39.82 7.98
C LYS A 50 -4.32 -39.26 7.52
N PRO A 51 -5.37 -39.29 8.38
CA PRO A 51 -6.66 -38.73 8.02
C PRO A 51 -6.56 -37.22 7.76
N THR A 52 -7.42 -36.67 6.89
CA THR A 52 -7.39 -35.24 6.46
C THR A 52 -7.40 -34.25 7.63
N HIS A 53 -8.12 -34.57 8.71
CA HIS A 53 -8.16 -33.70 9.89
C HIS A 53 -6.82 -33.65 10.65
N PHE A 54 -5.95 -34.68 10.49
CA PHE A 54 -4.65 -34.71 11.15
C PHE A 54 -3.75 -33.56 10.67
N TYR A 55 -3.81 -33.25 9.40
CA TYR A 55 -2.99 -32.21 8.79
C TYR A 55 -3.22 -30.81 9.40
N ARG A 56 -4.46 -30.46 9.78
CA ARG A 56 -4.79 -29.13 10.33
C ARG A 56 -5.22 -29.14 11.78
N ALA A 57 -6.01 -30.12 12.21
CA ALA A 57 -6.69 -30.10 13.51
C ALA A 57 -5.90 -30.80 14.63
N SER A 58 -4.95 -31.69 14.32
CA SER A 58 -4.10 -32.32 15.35
C SER A 58 -3.20 -31.29 16.05
N ALA A 59 -2.73 -31.60 17.25
CA ALA A 59 -1.76 -30.76 17.96
C ALA A 59 -0.49 -30.53 17.12
N LEU A 60 0.03 -31.59 16.48
CA LEU A 60 1.18 -31.49 15.59
C LEU A 60 0.85 -30.65 14.36
N GLY A 61 -0.29 -30.86 13.71
CA GLY A 61 -0.73 -30.09 12.57
C GLY A 61 -0.79 -28.60 12.89
N LYS A 62 -1.38 -28.23 14.03
CA LYS A 62 -1.43 -26.82 14.49
C LYS A 62 -0.03 -26.26 14.74
N LEU A 63 0.86 -27.02 15.41
CA LEU A 63 2.24 -26.57 15.65
C LEU A 63 2.97 -26.29 14.34
N ILE A 64 2.89 -27.22 13.39
CA ILE A 64 3.54 -27.10 12.08
C ILE A 64 2.96 -25.92 11.28
N HIS A 65 1.64 -25.73 11.31
CA HIS A 65 1.01 -24.58 10.64
C HIS A 65 1.38 -23.23 11.24
N TYR A 66 1.68 -23.18 12.54
CA TYR A 66 2.18 -21.98 13.20
C TYR A 66 3.68 -21.76 13.02
N THR A 67 4.44 -22.75 12.53
CA THR A 67 5.88 -22.65 12.31
C THR A 67 6.16 -21.91 10.99
N HIS A 68 6.73 -20.74 11.08
CA HIS A 68 7.14 -19.94 9.93
C HIS A 68 8.59 -20.14 9.53
N GLU A 69 9.47 -20.36 10.54
CA GLU A 69 10.88 -20.67 10.32
C GLU A 69 11.29 -21.81 11.26
N LEU A 70 12.17 -22.68 10.79
CA LEU A 70 12.76 -23.77 11.55
C LEU A 70 14.26 -23.83 11.27
N ILE A 71 15.08 -23.86 12.33
CA ILE A 71 16.54 -24.01 12.23
C ILE A 71 16.94 -25.27 12.99
N LEU A 72 17.79 -26.10 12.36
CA LEU A 72 18.38 -27.29 12.96
C LEU A 72 19.85 -27.02 13.28
N GLU A 73 20.19 -27.09 14.57
CA GLU A 73 21.58 -27.16 15.07
C GLU A 73 21.89 -28.53 15.61
N GLU A 74 23.14 -28.81 15.94
CA GLU A 74 23.58 -30.10 16.46
C GLU A 74 22.88 -30.48 17.77
N GLU A 75 22.61 -29.51 18.64
CA GLU A 75 22.05 -29.75 19.98
C GLU A 75 20.65 -29.11 20.16
N SER A 76 20.17 -28.34 19.21
CA SER A 76 18.91 -27.60 19.36
C SER A 76 18.14 -27.42 18.07
N ILE A 77 16.83 -27.24 18.23
CA ILE A 77 15.87 -26.95 17.18
C ILE A 77 15.22 -25.63 17.54
N TRP A 78 15.23 -24.70 16.60
CA TRP A 78 14.64 -23.39 16.78
C TRP A 78 13.40 -23.24 15.92
N LEU A 79 12.32 -22.74 16.52
CA LEU A 79 11.04 -22.51 15.85
C LEU A 79 10.66 -21.04 16.00
N LEU A 80 10.39 -20.35 14.88
CA LEU A 80 9.64 -19.12 14.88
C LEU A 80 8.17 -19.45 14.69
N LEU A 81 7.39 -19.32 15.76
CA LEU A 81 5.96 -19.58 15.76
C LEU A 81 5.18 -18.29 15.63
N ARG A 82 4.19 -18.27 14.72
CA ARG A 82 3.25 -17.18 14.51
C ARG A 82 1.82 -17.70 14.70
N PRO A 83 1.35 -17.79 15.96
CA PRO A 83 0.04 -18.36 16.27
C PRO A 83 -1.14 -17.52 15.78
N TRP A 84 -0.96 -16.21 15.61
CA TRP A 84 -1.90 -15.28 15.01
C TRP A 84 -1.14 -14.10 14.40
N VAL A 85 -1.83 -13.33 13.56
CA VAL A 85 -1.27 -12.16 12.89
C VAL A 85 -0.65 -11.17 13.89
N GLY A 86 0.53 -10.66 13.56
CA GLY A 86 1.26 -9.71 14.41
C GLY A 86 1.91 -10.30 15.65
N SER A 87 1.77 -11.62 15.93
CA SER A 87 2.38 -12.28 17.09
C SER A 87 3.42 -13.29 16.67
N GLN A 88 4.66 -13.06 17.09
CA GLN A 88 5.80 -13.94 16.85
C GLN A 88 6.39 -14.41 18.17
N GLN A 89 6.71 -15.70 18.28
CA GLN A 89 7.34 -16.33 19.44
C GLN A 89 8.48 -17.25 19.00
N VAL A 90 9.63 -17.09 19.61
CA VAL A 90 10.81 -17.93 19.36
C VAL A 90 10.88 -19.02 20.41
N TRP A 91 10.90 -20.27 19.98
CA TRP A 91 11.01 -21.43 20.83
C TRP A 91 12.26 -22.24 20.49
N ARG A 92 13.01 -22.60 21.52
CA ARG A 92 14.13 -23.54 21.43
C ARG A 92 13.74 -24.88 22.02
N LEU A 93 13.95 -25.95 21.28
CA LEU A 93 13.75 -27.31 21.71
C LEU A 93 15.10 -28.05 21.71
N SER A 94 15.30 -28.96 22.63
CA SER A 94 16.41 -29.94 22.57
C SER A 94 16.16 -30.95 21.47
N VAL A 95 17.23 -31.52 20.89
CA VAL A 95 17.11 -32.52 19.80
C VAL A 95 16.37 -33.81 20.25
N ASP A 96 16.48 -34.18 21.53
CA ASP A 96 15.74 -35.28 22.15
C ASP A 96 14.27 -34.94 22.45
N LEU A 97 13.87 -33.69 22.22
CA LEU A 97 12.53 -33.15 22.47
C LEU A 97 12.07 -33.34 23.95
N ASN A 98 12.99 -33.29 24.91
CA ASN A 98 12.68 -33.38 26.34
C ASN A 98 12.64 -32.04 27.02
N HIS A 99 13.30 -31.03 26.45
CA HIS A 99 13.34 -29.66 26.94
C HIS A 99 12.90 -28.68 25.89
N TRP A 100 12.13 -27.69 26.30
CA TRP A 100 11.71 -26.55 25.45
C TRP A 100 11.59 -25.27 26.27
N GLU A 101 11.95 -24.17 25.67
CA GLU A 101 11.94 -22.86 26.32
C GLU A 101 11.62 -21.75 25.34
N LEU A 102 10.94 -20.70 25.83
CA LEU A 102 10.73 -19.47 25.10
C LEU A 102 12.04 -18.67 25.11
N ARG A 103 12.43 -18.12 23.98
CA ARG A 103 13.62 -17.31 23.80
C ARG A 103 13.29 -15.93 23.23
N ALA A 104 14.17 -14.98 23.48
CA ALA A 104 14.11 -13.67 22.86
C ALA A 104 14.39 -13.76 21.35
N PRO A 105 13.81 -12.87 20.52
CA PRO A 105 14.07 -12.82 19.08
C PRO A 105 15.56 -12.73 18.72
N GLN A 106 16.36 -12.00 19.50
CA GLN A 106 17.80 -11.86 19.32
C GLN A 106 18.52 -13.20 19.17
N ALA A 107 18.16 -14.16 20.04
CA ALA A 107 18.78 -15.48 20.02
C ALA A 107 18.54 -16.25 18.71
N LEU A 108 17.35 -16.12 18.12
CA LEU A 108 17.04 -16.70 16.80
C LEU A 108 17.84 -16.00 15.70
N LEU A 109 17.92 -14.68 15.74
CA LEU A 109 18.64 -13.90 14.73
C LEU A 109 20.13 -14.25 14.71
N GLU A 110 20.75 -14.42 15.88
CA GLU A 110 22.13 -14.86 15.99
C GLU A 110 22.35 -16.25 15.39
N VAL A 111 21.45 -17.19 15.69
CA VAL A 111 21.52 -18.56 15.14
C VAL A 111 21.32 -18.56 13.63
N ARG A 112 20.34 -17.80 13.14
CA ARG A 112 20.04 -17.67 11.72
C ARG A 112 21.22 -17.07 10.96
N ASP A 113 21.82 -16.00 11.48
CA ASP A 113 22.97 -15.35 10.85
C ASP A 113 24.19 -16.29 10.80
N ARG A 114 24.46 -17.06 11.88
CA ARG A 114 25.49 -18.08 11.93
C ARG A 114 25.29 -19.16 10.86
N GLN A 115 24.07 -19.63 10.66
CA GLN A 115 23.75 -20.65 9.65
C GLN A 115 23.92 -20.12 8.23
N VAL A 116 23.63 -18.83 7.99
CA VAL A 116 23.75 -18.20 6.68
C VAL A 116 25.21 -17.85 6.37
N ASN A 117 25.90 -17.19 7.29
CA ASN A 117 27.22 -16.60 7.04
C ASN A 117 28.40 -17.44 7.52
N ARG A 118 28.18 -18.49 8.31
CA ARG A 118 29.22 -19.34 8.92
C ARG A 118 30.23 -18.59 9.82
N TYR A 119 30.00 -17.33 10.10
CA TYR A 119 30.87 -16.46 10.89
C TYR A 119 30.05 -15.50 11.75
N GLN A 120 30.50 -15.22 12.96
CA GLN A 120 29.86 -14.29 13.89
C GLN A 120 30.79 -13.16 14.28
N PRO A 121 30.79 -12.03 13.56
CA PRO A 121 31.21 -10.78 14.16
C PRO A 121 30.14 -10.33 15.19
N ARG A 122 30.54 -9.46 16.11
CA ARG A 122 29.58 -8.66 16.87
C ARG A 122 28.85 -7.75 15.87
N ILE A 123 27.55 -7.97 15.70
CA ILE A 123 26.71 -7.26 14.74
C ILE A 123 25.96 -6.16 15.50
N LEU A 124 25.71 -5.02 14.85
CA LEU A 124 24.86 -3.96 15.36
C LEU A 124 23.44 -4.49 15.55
N GLU A 125 22.85 -4.27 16.71
CA GLU A 125 21.44 -4.54 16.97
C GLU A 125 20.64 -3.23 16.87
N ILE A 126 19.57 -3.25 16.08
CA ILE A 126 18.60 -2.16 15.93
C ILE A 126 17.32 -2.55 16.66
N ASP A 127 16.93 -1.73 17.63
CA ASP A 127 15.76 -1.92 18.46
C ASP A 127 14.99 -0.60 18.60
N PHE A 128 13.77 -0.56 18.10
CA PHE A 128 12.87 0.58 18.27
C PHE A 128 11.89 0.40 19.44
N GLY A 129 11.86 -0.77 20.09
CA GLY A 129 10.96 -1.07 21.21
C GLY A 129 10.95 0.01 22.29
N PRO A 130 12.13 0.50 22.79
CA PRO A 130 12.17 1.54 23.82
C PRO A 130 11.47 2.85 23.46
N PHE A 131 11.33 3.16 22.15
CA PHE A 131 10.61 4.36 21.70
C PHE A 131 9.10 4.16 21.65
N TYR A 132 8.64 2.90 21.59
CA TYR A 132 7.21 2.56 21.54
C TYR A 132 6.61 2.30 22.91
N ASP A 133 7.39 1.90 23.92
CA ASP A 133 6.93 1.52 25.26
C ASP A 133 6.11 2.61 25.98
N SER A 134 6.39 3.88 25.69
CA SER A 134 5.68 5.02 26.27
C SER A 134 4.58 5.59 25.35
N SER A 135 4.43 5.06 24.16
CA SER A 135 3.44 5.53 23.18
C SER A 135 2.12 4.80 23.35
N PRO A 136 0.97 5.48 23.09
CA PRO A 136 -0.31 4.79 23.03
C PRO A 136 -0.29 3.68 22.00
N SER A 137 -0.80 2.50 22.36
CA SER A 137 -0.78 1.31 21.51
C SER A 137 -2.16 0.66 21.41
N ILE A 138 -2.49 0.14 20.23
CA ILE A 138 -3.71 -0.60 19.95
C ILE A 138 -3.60 -1.98 20.61
N SER A 139 -4.56 -2.35 21.47
CA SER A 139 -4.50 -3.62 22.20
C SER A 139 -5.13 -4.81 21.44
N ASP A 140 -6.09 -4.56 20.55
CA ASP A 140 -6.78 -5.60 19.79
C ASP A 140 -6.24 -5.67 18.35
N PRO A 141 -5.67 -6.81 17.94
CA PRO A 141 -5.13 -6.99 16.58
C PRO A 141 -6.13 -6.67 15.46
N ARG A 142 -7.44 -6.82 15.70
CA ARG A 142 -8.49 -6.47 14.72
C ARG A 142 -8.60 -4.99 14.43
N ASN A 143 -8.05 -4.15 15.29
CA ASN A 143 -8.05 -2.69 15.15
C ASN A 143 -6.72 -2.15 14.57
N ILE A 144 -5.75 -3.01 14.26
CA ILE A 144 -4.54 -2.61 13.52
C ILE A 144 -4.97 -1.98 12.20
N GLY A 145 -4.35 -0.88 11.80
CA GLY A 145 -4.74 -0.12 10.60
C GLY A 145 -5.94 0.82 10.81
N GLN A 146 -6.42 0.99 12.05
CA GLN A 146 -7.48 1.95 12.43
C GLN A 146 -6.95 3.04 13.36
N GLY A 147 -5.76 3.57 13.05
CA GLY A 147 -5.06 4.52 13.91
C GLY A 147 -5.86 5.79 14.20
N LEU A 148 -6.54 6.37 13.20
CA LEU A 148 -7.39 7.55 13.38
C LEU A 148 -8.49 7.31 14.40
N THR A 149 -9.20 6.19 14.31
CA THR A 149 -10.28 5.84 15.25
C THR A 149 -9.74 5.67 16.67
N PHE A 150 -8.57 5.08 16.81
CA PHE A 150 -7.90 4.94 18.10
C PHE A 150 -7.51 6.30 18.67
N LEU A 151 -6.85 7.16 17.87
CA LEU A 151 -6.41 8.49 18.32
C LEU A 151 -7.57 9.37 18.75
N ASN A 152 -8.68 9.38 18.02
CA ASN A 152 -9.85 10.15 18.36
C ASN A 152 -10.38 9.74 19.75
N ARG A 153 -10.45 8.42 20.03
CA ARG A 153 -10.87 7.90 21.34
C ARG A 153 -9.88 8.26 22.44
N PHE A 154 -8.60 8.09 22.18
CA PHE A 154 -7.53 8.40 23.13
C PHE A 154 -7.52 9.88 23.49
N LEU A 155 -7.56 10.79 22.51
CA LEU A 155 -7.60 12.23 22.74
C LEU A 155 -8.83 12.63 23.58
N CYS A 156 -10.01 12.13 23.24
CA CYS A 156 -11.22 12.42 24.04
C CYS A 156 -11.08 11.92 25.47
N SER A 157 -10.44 10.76 25.71
CA SER A 157 -10.21 10.28 27.08
C SER A 157 -9.24 11.18 27.86
N GLN A 158 -8.23 11.75 27.20
CA GLN A 158 -7.32 12.71 27.84
C GLN A 158 -8.02 14.04 28.15
N VAL A 159 -8.85 14.54 27.22
CA VAL A 159 -9.67 15.75 27.46
C VAL A 159 -10.57 15.56 28.68
N LEU A 160 -11.19 14.40 28.84
CA LEU A 160 -12.03 14.11 30.02
C LEU A 160 -11.22 13.97 31.31
N ALA A 161 -9.96 13.54 31.23
CA ALA A 161 -9.10 13.39 32.41
C ALA A 161 -8.59 14.73 32.94
N ASP A 162 -8.30 15.71 32.08
CA ASP A 162 -7.88 17.07 32.45
C ASP A 162 -8.50 18.11 31.50
N PRO A 163 -9.79 18.44 31.68
CA PRO A 163 -10.52 19.38 30.81
C PRO A 163 -9.89 20.76 30.74
N GLN A 164 -9.35 21.25 31.87
CA GLN A 164 -8.77 22.59 31.93
C GLN A 164 -7.51 22.71 31.05
N TYR A 165 -6.60 21.79 31.22
CA TYR A 165 -5.37 21.74 30.41
C TYR A 165 -5.67 21.65 28.90
N TRP A 166 -6.58 20.76 28.53
CA TRP A 166 -6.92 20.57 27.14
C TRP A 166 -7.65 21.74 26.50
N LEU A 167 -8.42 22.47 27.28
CA LEU A 167 -9.08 23.67 26.80
C LEU A 167 -8.07 24.80 26.50
N GLU A 168 -7.02 24.91 27.27
CA GLU A 168 -5.91 25.84 27.00
C GLU A 168 -5.09 25.39 25.78
N VAL A 169 -4.84 24.11 25.64
CA VAL A 169 -4.20 23.53 24.43
C VAL A 169 -5.03 23.81 23.19
N LEU A 170 -6.34 23.60 23.24
CA LEU A 170 -7.25 23.87 22.13
C LEU A 170 -7.23 25.35 21.75
N LEU A 171 -7.26 26.25 22.73
CA LEU A 171 -7.16 27.69 22.52
C LEU A 171 -5.88 28.06 21.79
N ASP A 172 -4.72 27.52 22.24
CA ASP A 172 -3.43 27.77 21.59
C ASP A 172 -3.38 27.24 20.14
N VAL A 173 -3.96 26.06 19.88
CA VAL A 173 -4.09 25.53 18.51
C VAL A 173 -4.92 26.45 17.62
N LEU A 174 -6.05 26.96 18.11
CA LEU A 174 -6.91 27.87 17.34
C LEU A 174 -6.20 29.18 17.01
N HIS A 175 -5.42 29.73 17.94
CA HIS A 175 -4.61 30.94 17.69
C HIS A 175 -3.49 30.74 16.68
N ARG A 176 -2.80 29.60 16.74
CA ARG A 176 -1.69 29.30 15.84
C ARG A 176 -2.12 28.94 14.41
N HIS A 177 -3.41 28.80 14.21
CA HIS A 177 -3.95 28.43 12.90
C HIS A 177 -3.96 29.62 11.96
N GLN A 178 -2.94 29.68 11.10
CA GLN A 178 -2.65 30.82 10.23
C GLN A 178 -2.25 30.38 8.82
N TYR A 179 -2.49 31.23 7.85
CA TYR A 179 -1.97 31.12 6.49
C TYR A 179 -1.12 32.34 6.17
N ASP A 180 0.18 32.17 5.99
CA ASP A 180 1.14 33.25 5.71
C ASP A 180 1.00 34.45 6.66
N GLY A 181 0.77 34.20 7.94
CA GLY A 181 0.62 35.21 9.00
C GLY A 181 -0.80 35.79 9.17
N ILE A 182 -1.75 35.37 8.33
CA ILE A 182 -3.16 35.73 8.47
C ILE A 182 -3.84 34.72 9.39
N PRO A 183 -4.42 35.12 10.55
CA PRO A 183 -5.17 34.21 11.40
C PRO A 183 -6.45 33.74 10.67
N LEU A 184 -6.73 32.43 10.78
CA LEU A 184 -7.84 31.80 10.06
C LEU A 184 -9.00 31.38 10.97
N LEU A 185 -8.81 31.29 12.29
CA LEU A 185 -9.84 30.82 13.19
C LEU A 185 -10.19 31.85 14.25
N ILE A 186 -9.25 32.19 15.13
CA ILE A 186 -9.49 33.20 16.16
C ILE A 186 -8.37 34.25 16.17
N SER A 187 -8.72 35.45 16.55
CA SER A 187 -7.79 36.57 16.72
C SER A 187 -7.41 36.78 18.18
N ASP A 188 -6.46 37.68 18.43
CA ASP A 188 -6.03 38.06 19.78
C ASP A 188 -7.12 38.71 20.64
N ARG A 189 -8.36 38.82 20.12
CA ARG A 189 -9.51 39.32 20.91
C ARG A 189 -10.07 38.27 21.88
N ILE A 190 -9.66 37.00 21.74
CA ILE A 190 -10.04 35.91 22.63
C ILE A 190 -8.79 35.47 23.38
N HIS A 191 -8.63 35.87 24.64
CA HIS A 191 -7.41 35.65 25.42
C HIS A 191 -7.47 34.46 26.38
N SER A 192 -8.63 33.88 26.59
CA SER A 192 -8.80 32.77 27.54
C SER A 192 -9.86 31.78 27.07
N SER A 193 -9.78 30.58 27.60
CA SER A 193 -10.73 29.50 27.35
C SER A 193 -12.15 29.85 27.80
N ALA A 194 -12.28 30.56 28.94
CA ALA A 194 -13.56 31.04 29.41
C ALA A 194 -14.18 32.06 28.44
N GLU A 195 -13.38 32.98 27.92
CA GLU A 195 -13.79 33.94 26.89
C GLU A 195 -14.19 33.24 25.59
N LEU A 196 -13.42 32.25 25.13
CA LEU A 196 -13.77 31.43 23.97
C LEU A 196 -15.19 30.81 24.13
N CYS A 197 -15.48 30.19 25.26
CA CYS A 197 -16.79 29.61 25.54
C CYS A 197 -17.92 30.65 25.47
N GLN A 198 -17.68 31.85 25.98
CA GLN A 198 -18.67 32.94 25.96
C GLN A 198 -18.88 33.44 24.53
N ARG A 199 -17.81 33.67 23.77
CA ARG A 199 -17.84 34.16 22.40
C ARG A 199 -18.50 33.19 21.43
N VAL A 200 -18.25 31.88 21.58
CA VAL A 200 -18.98 30.84 20.81
C VAL A 200 -20.50 30.97 21.01
N LYS A 201 -20.97 31.12 22.23
CA LYS A 201 -22.42 31.30 22.52
C LYS A 201 -22.96 32.57 21.86
N GLN A 202 -22.20 33.66 21.92
CA GLN A 202 -22.59 34.94 21.30
C GLN A 202 -22.68 34.81 19.79
N ALA A 203 -21.70 34.18 19.16
CA ALA A 203 -21.64 33.97 17.71
C ALA A 203 -22.81 33.08 17.23
N LEU A 204 -23.12 31.99 17.95
CA LEU A 204 -24.26 31.12 17.63
C LEU A 204 -25.60 31.89 17.74
N LYS A 205 -25.74 32.74 18.74
CA LYS A 205 -26.93 33.58 18.88
C LYS A 205 -27.06 34.60 17.75
N LEU A 206 -25.97 35.19 17.31
CA LEU A 206 -25.94 36.11 16.16
C LEU A 206 -26.34 35.34 14.87
N LEU A 207 -25.76 34.17 14.63
CA LEU A 207 -26.03 33.39 13.43
C LEU A 207 -27.46 32.84 13.39
N SER A 208 -28.08 32.55 14.52
CA SER A 208 -29.49 32.12 14.60
C SER A 208 -30.49 33.18 14.12
N GLN A 209 -30.08 34.42 14.00
CA GLN A 209 -30.87 35.54 13.49
C GLN A 209 -30.64 35.79 11.96
N ARG A 210 -29.77 35.04 11.34
CA ARG A 210 -29.44 35.14 9.93
C ARG A 210 -30.12 34.04 9.10
N SER A 211 -30.30 34.29 7.80
CA SER A 211 -30.70 33.21 6.90
C SER A 211 -29.58 32.16 6.78
N PRO A 212 -29.87 30.85 6.84
CA PRO A 212 -28.86 29.78 6.71
C PRO A 212 -27.93 29.92 5.51
N ASN A 213 -28.46 30.45 4.41
CA ASN A 213 -27.73 30.60 3.14
C ASN A 213 -27.07 32.00 2.99
N ASP A 214 -27.14 32.85 4.01
CA ASP A 214 -26.45 34.14 3.94
C ASP A 214 -24.95 33.92 3.78
N PRO A 215 -24.31 34.49 2.77
CA PRO A 215 -22.88 34.35 2.57
C PRO A 215 -22.09 35.11 3.66
N TYR A 216 -20.88 34.67 3.93
CA TYR A 216 -20.01 35.17 5.00
C TYR A 216 -19.81 36.67 4.97
N GLU A 217 -19.76 37.29 3.79
CA GLU A 217 -19.57 38.73 3.58
C GLU A 217 -20.67 39.58 4.23
N LYS A 218 -21.85 39.03 4.49
CA LYS A 218 -22.95 39.78 5.11
C LYS A 218 -22.82 39.91 6.63
N PHE A 219 -21.99 39.11 7.28
CA PHE A 219 -21.87 39.05 8.74
C PHE A 219 -20.44 38.92 9.27
N HIS A 220 -19.44 38.98 8.40
CA HIS A 220 -18.04 38.80 8.78
C HIS A 220 -17.57 39.82 9.82
N VAL A 221 -17.99 41.07 9.71
CA VAL A 221 -17.60 42.12 10.64
C VAL A 221 -18.10 41.81 12.06
N ASP A 222 -19.35 41.38 12.19
CA ASP A 222 -19.95 41.01 13.48
C ASP A 222 -19.19 39.82 14.12
N LEU A 223 -18.76 38.86 13.30
CA LEU A 223 -17.98 37.71 13.81
C LEU A 223 -16.55 38.09 14.20
N GLN A 224 -15.88 38.94 13.41
CA GLN A 224 -14.54 39.45 13.72
C GLN A 224 -14.53 40.34 14.97
N GLU A 225 -15.59 41.09 15.25
CA GLU A 225 -15.74 41.80 16.51
C GLU A 225 -15.82 40.86 17.70
N LEU A 226 -16.37 39.64 17.51
CA LEU A 226 -16.39 38.58 18.50
C LEU A 226 -15.05 37.80 18.58
N GLY A 227 -14.12 38.06 17.66
CA GLY A 227 -12.81 37.42 17.61
C GLY A 227 -12.74 36.18 16.72
N PHE A 228 -13.76 35.90 15.88
CA PHE A 228 -13.75 34.79 14.93
C PHE A 228 -13.35 35.26 13.52
N GLU A 229 -12.30 34.70 13.01
CA GLU A 229 -11.72 35.03 11.70
C GLU A 229 -12.35 34.18 10.57
N PRO A 230 -11.96 34.38 9.28
CA PRO A 230 -12.57 33.65 8.18
C PRO A 230 -12.36 32.17 8.22
N GLY A 231 -12.49 31.21 8.28
CA GLY A 231 -12.11 29.79 8.25
C GLY A 231 -13.18 28.87 8.82
N TRP A 232 -14.22 29.45 9.38
CA TRP A 232 -15.32 28.69 9.98
C TRP A 232 -16.36 28.21 8.99
N GLY A 233 -16.50 28.91 7.84
CA GLY A 233 -17.45 28.56 6.81
C GLY A 233 -17.79 29.73 5.88
N ASN A 234 -18.30 29.42 4.69
CA ASN A 234 -18.70 30.39 3.69
C ASN A 234 -20.17 30.84 3.80
N THR A 235 -20.99 30.22 4.65
CA THR A 235 -22.40 30.55 4.89
C THR A 235 -22.72 30.56 6.37
N ALA A 236 -23.78 31.24 6.77
CA ALA A 236 -24.23 31.31 8.15
C ALA A 236 -24.51 29.91 8.77
N SER A 237 -25.13 29.01 8.00
CA SER A 237 -25.34 27.60 8.42
C SER A 237 -24.02 26.91 8.70
N ARG A 238 -23.08 26.98 7.76
CA ARG A 238 -21.80 26.25 7.89
C ARG A 238 -20.94 26.79 9.04
N VAL A 239 -20.88 28.10 9.22
CA VAL A 239 -20.20 28.71 10.38
C VAL A 239 -20.87 28.26 11.68
N GLY A 240 -22.21 28.32 11.75
CA GLY A 240 -22.97 27.85 12.91
C GLY A 240 -22.70 26.41 13.27
N GLU A 241 -22.79 25.50 12.28
CA GLU A 241 -22.51 24.08 12.47
C GLU A 241 -21.07 23.84 12.95
N THR A 242 -20.08 24.59 12.44
CA THR A 242 -18.67 24.43 12.85
C THR A 242 -18.45 24.93 14.28
N LEU A 243 -19.07 26.06 14.65
CA LEU A 243 -19.04 26.58 16.03
C LEU A 243 -19.83 25.70 17.01
N GLU A 244 -20.92 25.07 16.58
CA GLU A 244 -21.63 24.06 17.38
C GLU A 244 -20.77 22.84 17.67
N LEU A 245 -20.01 22.34 16.67
CA LEU A 245 -19.05 21.27 16.88
C LEU A 245 -17.96 21.66 17.87
N LEU A 246 -17.42 22.88 17.79
CA LEU A 246 -16.49 23.40 18.80
C LEU A 246 -17.13 23.45 20.18
N GLY A 247 -18.35 23.98 20.29
CA GLY A 247 -19.09 24.03 21.55
C GLY A 247 -19.34 22.65 22.16
N ARG A 248 -19.68 21.67 21.34
CA ARG A 248 -19.82 20.26 21.77
C ARG A 248 -18.47 19.68 22.21
N LEU A 249 -17.40 19.90 21.44
CA LEU A 249 -16.07 19.42 21.78
C LEU A 249 -15.58 19.97 23.13
N ILE A 250 -15.91 21.22 23.44
CA ILE A 250 -15.57 21.87 24.74
C ILE A 250 -16.37 21.26 25.91
N ASN A 251 -17.65 20.98 25.72
CA ASN A 251 -18.54 20.57 26.83
C ASN A 251 -18.67 19.06 26.99
N ASP A 252 -18.62 18.31 25.86
CA ASP A 252 -18.85 16.87 25.81
C ASP A 252 -18.01 16.28 24.65
N PRO A 253 -16.71 16.05 24.88
CA PRO A 253 -15.78 15.59 23.85
C PRO A 253 -16.04 14.14 23.45
N GLU A 254 -16.66 13.94 22.30
CA GLU A 254 -16.86 12.64 21.65
C GLU A 254 -15.91 12.45 20.46
N PRO A 255 -15.42 11.23 20.18
CA PRO A 255 -14.53 10.94 19.04
C PRO A 255 -15.08 11.40 17.69
N ALA A 256 -16.38 11.19 17.44
CA ALA A 256 -17.02 11.62 16.20
C ALA A 256 -17.13 13.16 16.08
N VAL A 257 -17.32 13.86 17.21
CA VAL A 257 -17.36 15.33 17.24
C VAL A 257 -15.98 15.91 16.98
N LEU A 258 -14.93 15.33 17.59
CA LEU A 258 -13.55 15.73 17.36
C LEU A 258 -13.17 15.56 15.87
N GLU A 259 -13.46 14.39 15.29
CA GLU A 259 -13.18 14.12 13.88
C GLU A 259 -13.95 15.08 12.95
N ALA A 260 -15.24 15.30 13.22
CA ALA A 260 -16.06 16.20 12.44
C ALA A 260 -15.55 17.65 12.53
N PHE A 261 -15.14 18.11 13.72
CA PHE A 261 -14.58 19.44 13.92
C PHE A 261 -13.26 19.61 13.16
N VAL A 262 -12.28 18.74 13.40
CA VAL A 262 -10.95 18.81 12.77
C VAL A 262 -11.04 18.67 11.23
N SER A 263 -11.95 17.84 10.73
CA SER A 263 -12.15 17.68 9.28
C SER A 263 -12.68 18.96 8.62
N ARG A 264 -13.46 19.78 9.34
CA ARG A 264 -13.99 21.07 8.82
C ARG A 264 -12.97 22.19 8.81
N ILE A 265 -11.98 22.14 9.72
CA ILE A 265 -10.96 23.16 9.80
C ILE A 265 -10.04 23.09 8.57
N PRO A 266 -9.90 24.17 7.79
CA PRO A 266 -9.00 24.23 6.65
C PRO A 266 -7.55 24.40 7.15
N ALA A 267 -6.83 23.30 7.30
CA ALA A 267 -5.48 23.28 7.86
C ALA A 267 -4.39 22.90 6.86
N ILE A 268 -4.77 22.31 5.74
CA ILE A 268 -3.85 21.84 4.70
C ILE A 268 -4.11 22.63 3.42
N PHE A 269 -3.09 23.31 2.93
CA PHE A 269 -3.15 24.16 1.74
C PHE A 269 -2.09 23.77 0.70
N ARG A 270 -0.91 23.31 1.18
CA ARG A 270 0.26 23.00 0.37
C ARG A 270 0.65 21.55 0.61
N VAL A 271 0.55 20.74 -0.44
CA VAL A 271 0.83 19.28 -0.38
C VAL A 271 1.92 18.94 -1.38
N VAL A 272 2.88 18.13 -0.95
CA VAL A 272 3.94 17.59 -1.80
C VAL A 272 3.84 16.07 -1.82
N LEU A 273 3.72 15.49 -3.01
CA LEU A 273 3.76 14.06 -3.26
C LEU A 273 5.13 13.71 -3.82
N VAL A 274 5.93 12.94 -3.11
CA VAL A 274 7.30 12.59 -3.51
C VAL A 274 7.31 11.23 -4.19
N SER A 275 7.79 11.18 -5.45
CA SER A 275 7.92 9.94 -6.24
C SER A 275 9.15 10.07 -7.14
N ILE A 276 10.25 9.39 -6.80
CA ILE A 276 11.55 9.65 -7.43
C ILE A 276 11.85 8.71 -8.59
N HIS A 277 11.71 7.40 -8.40
CA HIS A 277 12.00 6.43 -9.46
C HIS A 277 10.89 6.36 -10.53
N GLY A 278 11.20 5.76 -11.66
CA GLY A 278 10.31 5.66 -12.80
C GLY A 278 10.29 6.92 -13.68
N TRP A 279 9.39 6.90 -14.64
CA TRP A 279 9.11 8.04 -15.52
C TRP A 279 7.84 8.74 -15.01
N VAL A 280 8.01 9.82 -14.25
CA VAL A 280 6.86 10.54 -13.68
C VAL A 280 6.45 11.66 -14.61
N GLY A 281 5.32 11.50 -15.29
CA GLY A 281 4.76 12.43 -16.27
C GLY A 281 3.38 11.97 -16.72
N GLN A 282 2.72 12.77 -17.54
CA GLN A 282 1.35 12.51 -17.97
C GLN A 282 1.29 11.78 -19.31
N GLU A 283 2.14 12.15 -20.27
CA GLU A 283 2.14 11.56 -21.61
C GLU A 283 3.39 10.74 -21.90
N GLY A 284 3.23 9.65 -22.65
CA GLY A 284 4.32 8.82 -23.17
C GLY A 284 5.14 8.06 -22.12
N VAL A 285 4.70 8.06 -20.86
CA VAL A 285 5.43 7.44 -19.74
C VAL A 285 4.90 6.06 -19.38
N ILE A 286 3.60 5.82 -19.51
CA ILE A 286 2.95 4.58 -19.07
C ILE A 286 3.52 3.39 -19.87
N GLY A 287 3.87 2.33 -19.15
CA GLY A 287 4.46 1.11 -19.70
C GLY A 287 5.96 1.18 -19.94
N ARG A 288 6.62 2.31 -19.63
CA ARG A 288 8.09 2.36 -19.54
C ARG A 288 8.59 1.60 -18.30
N PRO A 289 9.87 1.25 -18.22
CA PRO A 289 10.41 0.57 -17.05
C PRO A 289 10.07 1.30 -15.75
N GLU A 290 9.65 0.54 -14.74
CA GLU A 290 9.27 1.03 -13.40
C GLU A 290 8.21 2.16 -13.41
N THR A 291 7.40 2.24 -14.45
CA THR A 291 6.35 3.24 -14.63
C THR A 291 5.02 2.52 -14.82
N ALA A 292 4.44 2.09 -13.74
CA ALA A 292 3.18 1.36 -13.71
C ALA A 292 2.21 1.97 -12.67
N GLY A 293 1.57 1.13 -11.89
CA GLY A 293 0.52 1.52 -10.95
C GLY A 293 0.87 2.66 -9.99
N GLN A 294 2.12 2.76 -9.52
CA GLN A 294 2.55 3.82 -8.61
C GLN A 294 2.47 5.22 -9.24
N VAL A 295 2.98 5.40 -10.46
CA VAL A 295 2.95 6.72 -11.12
C VAL A 295 1.52 7.15 -11.39
N VAL A 296 0.69 6.23 -11.89
CA VAL A 296 -0.74 6.49 -12.10
C VAL A 296 -1.43 6.83 -10.78
N TYR A 297 -1.13 6.10 -9.70
CA TYR A 297 -1.64 6.39 -8.37
C TYR A 297 -1.32 7.82 -7.92
N VAL A 298 -0.06 8.25 -8.04
CA VAL A 298 0.38 9.58 -7.61
C VAL A 298 -0.27 10.68 -8.43
N LEU A 299 -0.43 10.49 -9.75
CA LEU A 299 -1.11 11.45 -10.63
C LEU A 299 -2.60 11.58 -10.27
N GLU A 300 -3.30 10.47 -10.07
CA GLU A 300 -4.72 10.48 -9.70
C GLU A 300 -4.93 11.05 -8.29
N GLN A 301 -4.06 10.70 -7.34
CA GLN A 301 -4.08 11.26 -5.99
C GLN A 301 -3.89 12.77 -6.01
N ALA A 302 -2.96 13.29 -6.82
CA ALA A 302 -2.71 14.73 -6.93
C ALA A 302 -3.93 15.48 -7.47
N ARG A 303 -4.60 14.97 -8.51
CA ARG A 303 -5.84 15.57 -9.05
C ARG A 303 -6.95 15.59 -8.02
N SER A 304 -7.15 14.45 -7.33
CA SER A 304 -8.19 14.34 -6.31
C SER A 304 -7.91 15.25 -5.10
N LEU A 305 -6.64 15.38 -4.69
CA LEU A 305 -6.21 16.29 -3.63
C LEU A 305 -6.49 17.76 -3.98
N GLU A 306 -6.11 18.18 -5.18
CA GLU A 306 -6.34 19.56 -5.62
C GLU A 306 -7.84 19.90 -5.63
N ASN A 307 -8.67 18.99 -6.17
CA ASN A 307 -10.12 19.16 -6.19
C ASN A 307 -10.69 19.28 -4.76
N LYS A 308 -10.28 18.37 -3.86
CA LYS A 308 -10.80 18.37 -2.48
C LYS A 308 -10.33 19.58 -1.67
N LEU A 309 -9.08 19.98 -1.82
CA LEU A 309 -8.54 21.18 -1.18
C LEU A 309 -9.23 22.44 -1.68
N SER A 310 -9.50 22.54 -3.00
CA SER A 310 -10.26 23.65 -3.59
C SER A 310 -11.68 23.73 -3.01
N GLU A 311 -12.35 22.58 -2.86
CA GLU A 311 -13.65 22.48 -2.20
C GLU A 311 -13.56 22.92 -0.73
N ASP A 312 -12.61 22.42 0.04
CA ASP A 312 -12.45 22.74 1.46
C ASP A 312 -12.15 24.22 1.69
N ILE A 313 -11.34 24.85 0.83
CA ILE A 313 -11.04 26.28 0.87
C ILE A 313 -12.31 27.11 0.62
N LYS A 314 -13.09 26.77 -0.43
CA LYS A 314 -14.35 27.44 -0.74
C LYS A 314 -15.37 27.28 0.39
N LEU A 315 -15.52 26.05 0.92
CA LEU A 315 -16.41 25.78 2.02
C LEU A 315 -15.99 26.49 3.33
N GLY A 316 -14.68 26.72 3.50
CA GLY A 316 -14.13 27.51 4.61
C GLY A 316 -14.31 29.02 4.45
N GLY A 317 -14.71 29.52 3.28
CA GLY A 317 -14.80 30.96 2.97
C GLY A 317 -13.44 31.63 2.77
N LEU A 318 -12.38 30.83 2.50
CA LEU A 318 -11.00 31.31 2.38
C LEU A 318 -10.61 31.69 0.96
N ASP A 319 -11.40 31.32 -0.03
CA ASP A 319 -11.26 31.79 -1.42
C ASP A 319 -11.43 33.31 -1.55
N LEU A 320 -12.23 33.91 -0.69
CA LEU A 320 -12.39 35.36 -0.57
C LEU A 320 -11.10 36.09 -0.16
N LEU A 321 -10.20 35.41 0.53
CA LEU A 321 -8.85 35.90 0.88
C LEU A 321 -7.83 35.62 -0.21
N GLY A 322 -8.23 35.06 -1.36
CA GLY A 322 -7.34 34.68 -2.45
C GLY A 322 -6.50 33.44 -2.14
N ILE A 323 -6.82 32.65 -1.10
CA ILE A 323 -6.14 31.41 -0.76
C ILE A 323 -6.52 30.35 -1.78
N GLN A 324 -5.50 29.71 -2.36
CA GLN A 324 -5.66 28.62 -3.31
C GLN A 324 -4.84 27.42 -2.84
N PRO A 325 -5.30 26.19 -3.15
CA PRO A 325 -4.51 24.99 -2.86
C PRO A 325 -3.28 24.94 -3.75
N GLN A 326 -2.25 24.23 -3.30
CA GLN A 326 -1.09 23.94 -4.11
C GLN A 326 -0.71 22.47 -3.91
N VAL A 327 -0.67 21.71 -5.01
CA VAL A 327 -0.27 20.31 -5.01
C VAL A 327 0.92 20.14 -5.93
N ILE A 328 2.02 19.62 -5.41
CA ILE A 328 3.23 19.38 -6.17
C ILE A 328 3.59 17.90 -6.13
N ILE A 329 3.75 17.30 -7.30
CA ILE A 329 4.44 16.02 -7.45
C ILE A 329 5.92 16.35 -7.62
N LEU A 330 6.73 15.97 -6.64
CA LEU A 330 8.19 16.13 -6.67
C LEU A 330 8.83 14.86 -7.21
N THR A 331 9.62 15.00 -8.27
CA THR A 331 10.34 13.89 -8.90
C THR A 331 11.70 14.34 -9.45
N ARG A 332 12.48 13.40 -9.93
CA ARG A 332 13.74 13.72 -10.59
C ARG A 332 13.54 14.18 -12.02
N LEU A 333 14.41 15.04 -12.49
CA LEU A 333 14.51 15.42 -13.89
C LEU A 333 15.32 14.38 -14.65
N ILE A 334 14.86 13.97 -15.83
CA ILE A 334 15.54 13.05 -16.74
C ILE A 334 15.93 13.84 -18.00
N PRO A 335 17.21 14.24 -18.15
CA PRO A 335 17.64 15.06 -19.29
C PRO A 335 17.37 14.39 -20.64
N ASN A 336 17.76 13.13 -20.80
CA ASN A 336 17.48 12.33 -22.00
C ASN A 336 16.09 11.70 -21.88
N CYS A 337 15.06 12.48 -22.17
CA CYS A 337 13.66 12.17 -21.85
C CYS A 337 12.95 11.24 -22.86
N GLU A 338 13.63 10.77 -23.90
CA GLU A 338 13.12 9.80 -24.89
C GLU A 338 11.71 10.12 -25.43
N GLY A 339 11.44 11.39 -25.73
CA GLY A 339 10.16 11.83 -26.27
C GLY A 339 9.05 12.06 -25.23
N THR A 340 9.37 12.03 -23.92
CA THR A 340 8.47 12.45 -22.84
C THR A 340 8.74 13.90 -22.43
N LEU A 341 7.96 14.44 -21.47
CA LEU A 341 8.21 15.77 -20.87
C LEU A 341 9.09 15.70 -19.63
N CYS A 342 9.74 14.56 -19.34
CA CYS A 342 10.51 14.36 -18.11
C CYS A 342 11.80 15.21 -18.01
N ASN A 343 12.18 15.96 -19.05
CA ASN A 343 13.24 16.96 -19.02
C ASN A 343 12.75 18.39 -18.73
N GLN A 344 11.44 18.61 -18.61
CA GLN A 344 10.89 19.91 -18.20
C GLN A 344 10.88 20.02 -16.69
N ARG A 345 11.40 21.13 -16.16
CA ARG A 345 11.47 21.34 -14.69
C ARG A 345 10.09 21.47 -14.05
N LEU A 346 9.16 22.08 -14.72
CA LEU A 346 7.82 22.31 -14.23
C LEU A 346 6.80 21.95 -15.31
N GLU A 347 5.88 21.06 -15.01
CA GLU A 347 4.78 20.63 -15.89
C GLU A 347 3.45 20.81 -15.16
N LYS A 348 2.52 21.56 -15.76
CA LYS A 348 1.17 21.69 -15.20
C LYS A 348 0.41 20.38 -15.39
N MET A 349 -0.31 19.95 -14.36
CA MET A 349 -1.13 18.75 -14.47
C MET A 349 -2.43 19.05 -15.22
N GLU A 350 -2.76 18.20 -16.18
CA GLU A 350 -4.00 18.29 -16.95
C GLU A 350 -5.22 18.06 -16.05
N GLY A 351 -6.28 18.85 -16.31
CA GLY A 351 -7.52 18.78 -15.53
C GLY A 351 -7.43 19.40 -14.13
N THR A 352 -6.37 20.17 -13.85
CA THR A 352 -6.18 20.87 -12.56
C THR A 352 -5.87 22.34 -12.76
N GLU A 353 -6.15 23.15 -11.73
CA GLU A 353 -5.78 24.58 -11.72
C GLU A 353 -4.45 24.83 -11.00
N ASN A 354 -4.18 24.12 -9.91
CA ASN A 354 -3.09 24.38 -8.98
C ASN A 354 -2.27 23.13 -8.64
N ALA A 355 -2.21 22.14 -9.54
CA ALA A 355 -1.35 20.99 -9.40
C ALA A 355 -0.25 20.95 -10.46
N TRP A 356 0.98 20.60 -10.04
CA TRP A 356 2.18 20.65 -10.88
C TRP A 356 3.09 19.45 -10.64
N ILE A 357 3.84 19.05 -11.66
CA ILE A 357 4.97 18.14 -11.54
C ILE A 357 6.24 19.00 -11.53
N LEU A 358 6.95 19.01 -10.41
CA LEU A 358 8.23 19.68 -10.24
C LEU A 358 9.36 18.66 -10.34
N ARG A 359 10.27 18.86 -11.29
CA ARG A 359 11.42 17.98 -11.52
C ARG A 359 12.71 18.68 -11.15
N VAL A 360 13.47 18.02 -10.27
CA VAL A 360 14.76 18.50 -9.79
C VAL A 360 15.86 17.57 -10.33
N PRO A 361 16.96 18.10 -10.92
CA PRO A 361 18.04 17.26 -11.40
C PRO A 361 18.85 16.68 -10.25
N PHE A 362 19.48 15.51 -10.44
CA PHE A 362 20.54 15.07 -9.57
C PHE A 362 21.79 15.95 -9.78
N ARG A 363 22.53 16.25 -8.69
CA ARG A 363 23.73 17.11 -8.74
C ARG A 363 24.85 16.48 -9.55
N GLU A 364 25.02 15.19 -9.39
CA GLU A 364 26.07 14.42 -10.05
C GLU A 364 25.76 14.34 -11.54
N PHE A 365 26.65 14.95 -12.33
CA PHE A 365 26.51 14.98 -13.79
C PHE A 365 27.37 13.87 -14.40
N ASN A 366 26.84 12.68 -14.49
CA ASN A 366 27.48 11.52 -15.13
C ASN A 366 26.58 10.87 -16.17
N SER A 367 27.06 9.85 -16.86
CA SER A 367 26.31 9.16 -17.91
C SER A 367 25.01 8.52 -17.39
N LEU A 368 24.97 8.09 -16.12
CA LEU A 368 23.79 7.49 -15.52
C LEU A 368 22.72 8.56 -15.25
N THR A 369 23.08 9.69 -14.64
CA THR A 369 22.12 10.74 -14.25
C THR A 369 21.51 11.47 -15.43
N GLN A 370 22.14 11.42 -16.61
CA GLN A 370 21.56 11.96 -17.86
C GLN A 370 20.41 11.12 -18.40
N ASN A 371 20.33 9.84 -18.02
CA ASN A 371 19.36 8.88 -18.52
C ASN A 371 18.40 8.44 -17.41
N TRP A 372 17.43 7.62 -17.74
CA TRP A 372 16.66 6.89 -16.76
C TRP A 372 17.57 5.94 -15.96
N ILE A 373 17.40 5.90 -14.65
CA ILE A 373 18.17 5.04 -13.73
C ILE A 373 17.19 4.08 -13.05
N PRO A 374 17.52 2.78 -12.98
CA PRO A 374 16.75 1.80 -12.19
C PRO A 374 16.63 2.22 -10.72
N LYS A 375 15.51 1.89 -10.09
CA LYS A 375 15.27 2.25 -8.68
C LYS A 375 16.33 1.74 -7.71
N PHE A 376 17.01 0.65 -8.05
CA PHE A 376 18.08 0.10 -7.21
C PHE A 376 19.40 0.90 -7.26
N GLU A 377 19.56 1.77 -8.24
CA GLU A 377 20.78 2.55 -8.47
C GLU A 377 20.65 4.03 -8.02
N ILE A 378 19.49 4.47 -7.51
CA ILE A 378 19.24 5.89 -7.20
C ILE A 378 19.69 6.31 -5.79
N TRP A 379 20.02 5.37 -4.91
CA TRP A 379 20.32 5.61 -3.49
C TRP A 379 21.35 6.69 -3.23
N PRO A 380 22.49 6.79 -3.98
CA PRO A 380 23.52 7.79 -3.75
C PRO A 380 23.07 9.24 -3.94
N TYR A 381 22.03 9.44 -4.72
CA TYR A 381 21.61 10.77 -5.18
C TYR A 381 20.51 11.39 -4.31
N LEU A 382 19.88 10.60 -3.42
CA LEU A 382 18.66 11.02 -2.72
C LEU A 382 18.90 12.12 -1.67
N GLU A 383 20.06 12.13 -0.96
CA GLU A 383 20.36 13.17 0.02
C GLU A 383 20.59 14.53 -0.66
N SER A 384 21.44 14.58 -1.68
CA SER A 384 21.71 15.82 -2.45
C SER A 384 20.44 16.31 -3.15
N PHE A 385 19.64 15.39 -3.71
CA PHE A 385 18.34 15.70 -4.29
C PHE A 385 17.38 16.36 -3.29
N ALA A 386 17.27 15.82 -2.06
CA ALA A 386 16.39 16.39 -1.05
C ALA A 386 16.80 17.82 -0.65
N ILE A 387 18.11 18.12 -0.61
CA ILE A 387 18.63 19.46 -0.32
C ILE A 387 18.25 20.44 -1.45
N ASP A 388 18.43 20.05 -2.70
CA ASP A 388 18.08 20.90 -3.85
C ASP A 388 16.57 21.09 -4.00
N ALA A 389 15.82 20.00 -3.78
CA ALA A 389 14.35 20.01 -3.81
C ALA A 389 13.75 20.94 -2.75
N GLU A 390 14.37 21.08 -1.57
CA GLU A 390 13.91 22.02 -0.54
C GLU A 390 13.83 23.45 -1.08
N ALA A 391 14.89 23.92 -1.72
CA ALA A 391 14.95 25.28 -2.26
C ALA A 391 13.91 25.51 -3.38
N GLU A 392 13.80 24.55 -4.29
CA GLU A 392 12.85 24.61 -5.41
C GLU A 392 11.38 24.54 -4.92
N LEU A 393 11.10 23.71 -3.91
CA LEU A 393 9.76 23.61 -3.32
C LEU A 393 9.37 24.91 -2.60
N LEU A 394 10.25 25.50 -1.81
CA LEU A 394 9.98 26.78 -1.13
C LEU A 394 9.73 27.91 -2.13
N ALA A 395 10.49 27.95 -3.22
CA ALA A 395 10.29 28.93 -4.29
C ALA A 395 8.94 28.73 -5.01
N GLN A 396 8.59 27.49 -5.37
CA GLN A 396 7.35 27.17 -6.09
C GLN A 396 6.10 27.36 -5.22
N LEU A 397 6.13 26.88 -3.97
CA LEU A 397 5.02 26.97 -3.02
C LEU A 397 4.89 28.36 -2.39
N LYS A 398 5.90 29.21 -2.50
CA LYS A 398 6.01 30.50 -1.79
C LYS A 398 5.79 30.36 -0.28
N GLY A 399 6.20 29.23 0.28
CA GLY A 399 6.04 28.89 1.68
C GLY A 399 6.31 27.41 1.96
N ARG A 400 6.09 26.98 3.20
CA ARG A 400 6.33 25.60 3.59
C ARG A 400 5.14 24.70 3.26
N PRO A 401 5.36 23.45 2.85
CA PRO A 401 4.29 22.47 2.73
C PRO A 401 3.69 22.14 4.10
N ASN A 402 2.38 21.90 4.14
CA ASN A 402 1.69 21.40 5.33
C ASN A 402 1.81 19.87 5.44
N LEU A 403 1.80 19.20 4.28
CA LEU A 403 1.85 17.75 4.17
C LEU A 403 2.86 17.32 3.10
N ILE A 404 3.71 16.36 3.44
CA ILE A 404 4.59 15.65 2.50
C ILE A 404 4.23 14.18 2.51
N VAL A 405 3.86 13.65 1.35
CA VAL A 405 3.51 12.24 1.16
C VAL A 405 4.64 11.56 0.40
N GLY A 406 5.34 10.64 1.05
CA GLY A 406 6.34 9.81 0.41
C GLY A 406 5.70 8.60 -0.25
N ASN A 407 6.14 8.28 -1.47
CA ASN A 407 5.67 7.15 -2.24
C ASN A 407 6.83 6.23 -2.56
N TYR A 408 6.71 4.95 -2.18
CA TYR A 408 7.76 3.94 -2.30
C TYR A 408 8.97 4.22 -1.39
N THR A 409 9.95 3.32 -1.31
CA THR A 409 11.10 3.44 -0.40
C THR A 409 11.91 4.71 -0.61
N ASP A 410 12.27 5.01 -1.86
CA ASP A 410 13.07 6.17 -2.26
C ASP A 410 12.33 7.49 -2.03
N GLY A 411 11.06 7.56 -2.44
CA GLY A 411 10.22 8.73 -2.19
C GLY A 411 9.95 8.95 -0.70
N ASN A 412 9.81 7.88 0.09
CA ASN A 412 9.64 7.98 1.54
C ASN A 412 10.91 8.44 2.26
N LEU A 413 12.10 8.02 1.81
CA LEU A 413 13.35 8.53 2.36
C LEU A 413 13.52 10.03 2.08
N VAL A 414 13.25 10.47 0.86
CA VAL A 414 13.29 11.90 0.51
C VAL A 414 12.23 12.69 1.28
N ALA A 415 11.02 12.14 1.44
CA ALA A 415 9.97 12.76 2.24
C ALA A 415 10.39 12.91 3.71
N TYR A 416 11.05 11.92 4.30
CA TYR A 416 11.65 12.03 5.64
C TYR A 416 12.64 13.19 5.73
N LEU A 417 13.59 13.27 4.80
CA LEU A 417 14.61 14.33 4.80
C LEU A 417 13.98 15.73 4.67
N LEU A 418 13.01 15.88 3.77
CA LEU A 418 12.30 17.13 3.55
C LEU A 418 11.39 17.50 4.74
N ALA A 419 10.64 16.56 5.28
CA ALA A 419 9.73 16.81 6.41
C ALA A 419 10.49 17.26 7.66
N ARG A 420 11.65 16.67 7.93
CA ARG A 420 12.57 17.10 9.00
C ARG A 420 13.01 18.55 8.84
N ARG A 421 13.40 18.94 7.64
CA ARG A 421 13.94 20.28 7.33
C ARG A 421 12.84 21.34 7.27
N LEU A 422 11.71 20.99 6.65
CA LEU A 422 10.58 21.91 6.43
C LEU A 422 9.58 21.92 7.58
N LYS A 423 9.68 20.98 8.54
CA LYS A 423 8.75 20.80 9.67
C LYS A 423 7.31 20.57 9.18
N ALA A 424 7.17 19.76 8.14
CA ALA A 424 5.88 19.37 7.59
C ALA A 424 5.41 18.03 8.14
N THR A 425 4.11 17.79 8.15
CA THR A 425 3.53 16.47 8.48
C THR A 425 3.96 15.45 7.42
N HIS A 426 4.44 14.29 7.83
CA HIS A 426 4.96 13.24 6.97
C HIS A 426 4.02 12.04 6.90
N CYS A 427 3.50 11.77 5.72
CA CYS A 427 2.75 10.56 5.40
C CYS A 427 3.64 9.58 4.62
N HIS A 428 3.64 8.32 5.02
CA HIS A 428 4.37 7.24 4.36
C HIS A 428 3.40 6.31 3.62
N ILE A 429 3.63 6.08 2.31
CA ILE A 429 2.91 5.10 1.49
C ILE A 429 3.95 4.19 0.83
N ALA A 430 3.98 2.92 1.20
CA ALA A 430 4.98 2.00 0.69
C ALA A 430 4.69 1.54 -0.75
N HIS A 431 3.43 1.44 -1.17
CA HIS A 431 2.96 0.73 -2.37
C HIS A 431 3.37 -0.75 -2.41
N ALA A 432 4.63 -1.03 -2.19
CA ALA A 432 5.18 -2.35 -1.98
C ALA A 432 6.53 -2.22 -1.25
N LEU A 433 6.70 -2.94 -0.16
CA LEU A 433 7.99 -3.10 0.49
C LEU A 433 8.73 -4.26 -0.19
N GLU A 434 9.89 -3.97 -0.78
CA GLU A 434 10.63 -4.96 -1.58
C GLU A 434 11.04 -6.20 -0.76
N LYS A 435 11.30 -6.03 0.54
CA LYS A 435 11.66 -7.13 1.45
C LYS A 435 10.63 -8.26 1.42
N SER A 436 9.35 -7.97 1.32
CA SER A 436 8.31 -9.00 1.27
C SER A 436 8.34 -9.83 -0.03
N LYS A 437 8.79 -9.23 -1.14
CA LYS A 437 9.00 -9.94 -2.40
C LYS A 437 10.19 -10.90 -2.32
N TYR A 438 11.17 -10.51 -1.53
CA TYR A 438 12.41 -11.24 -1.30
C TYR A 438 12.50 -11.73 0.15
N LEU A 439 11.43 -12.32 0.68
CA LEU A 439 11.39 -12.81 2.06
C LEU A 439 12.55 -13.74 2.38
N PHE A 440 13.03 -14.47 1.39
CA PHE A 440 14.19 -15.35 1.47
C PHE A 440 15.53 -14.63 1.29
N SER A 441 15.55 -13.33 0.95
CA SER A 441 16.78 -12.58 0.74
C SER A 441 17.58 -12.35 2.01
N ASP A 442 16.98 -12.49 3.18
CA ASP A 442 17.73 -12.53 4.45
C ASP A 442 18.78 -13.64 4.46
N LEU A 443 18.58 -14.69 3.64
CA LEU A 443 19.51 -15.81 3.44
C LEU A 443 20.50 -15.59 2.30
N TYR A 444 20.04 -14.91 1.27
CA TYR A 444 20.73 -14.80 -0.01
C TYR A 444 21.06 -13.34 -0.36
N TRP A 445 20.91 -12.41 0.57
CA TRP A 445 21.11 -10.99 0.30
C TRP A 445 22.49 -10.69 -0.29
N GLN A 446 23.55 -11.39 0.11
CA GLN A 446 24.90 -11.19 -0.44
C GLN A 446 24.99 -11.51 -1.94
N GLU A 447 24.19 -12.46 -2.43
CA GLU A 447 24.16 -12.80 -3.86
C GLU A 447 23.51 -11.69 -4.69
N PHE A 448 22.57 -10.95 -4.04
CA PHE A 448 21.78 -9.91 -4.68
C PHE A 448 22.20 -8.49 -4.31
N GLU A 449 23.04 -8.31 -3.29
CA GLU A 449 23.44 -6.98 -2.81
C GLU A 449 24.09 -6.14 -3.90
N ALA A 450 24.95 -6.72 -4.71
CA ALA A 450 25.64 -6.02 -5.81
C ALA A 450 24.66 -5.50 -6.88
N GLN A 451 23.49 -6.13 -7.03
CA GLN A 451 22.49 -5.78 -8.03
C GLN A 451 21.34 -4.94 -7.48
N TYR A 452 20.88 -5.22 -6.24
CA TYR A 452 19.66 -4.64 -5.69
C TYR A 452 19.91 -3.69 -4.50
N HIS A 453 21.13 -3.65 -3.96
CA HIS A 453 21.52 -2.78 -2.85
C HIS A 453 20.57 -2.83 -1.64
N PHE A 454 20.20 -4.03 -1.20
CA PHE A 454 19.27 -4.26 -0.10
C PHE A 454 19.70 -3.60 1.21
N SER A 455 21.03 -3.49 1.45
CA SER A 455 21.56 -2.82 2.64
C SER A 455 21.16 -1.34 2.71
N ALA A 456 21.12 -0.65 1.58
CA ALA A 456 20.64 0.72 1.49
C ALA A 456 19.09 0.77 1.57
N GLN A 457 18.43 -0.09 0.81
CA GLN A 457 16.96 -0.08 0.70
C GLN A 457 16.26 -0.42 2.02
N TYR A 458 16.63 -1.52 2.68
CA TYR A 458 15.96 -1.92 3.94
C TYR A 458 16.26 -0.94 5.07
N THR A 459 17.44 -0.31 5.07
CA THR A 459 17.76 0.77 6.01
C THR A 459 16.90 2.01 5.74
N ALA A 460 16.69 2.38 4.48
CA ALA A 460 15.81 3.48 4.10
C ALA A 460 14.36 3.23 4.51
N ASP A 461 13.86 1.99 4.35
CA ASP A 461 12.53 1.59 4.80
C ASP A 461 12.40 1.71 6.32
N LEU A 462 13.36 1.17 7.10
CA LEU A 462 13.36 1.29 8.56
C LEU A 462 13.33 2.76 9.02
N ILE A 463 14.14 3.62 8.39
CA ILE A 463 14.19 5.04 8.73
C ILE A 463 12.85 5.69 8.42
N SER A 464 12.36 5.56 7.21
CA SER A 464 11.20 6.32 6.73
C SER A 464 9.89 5.88 7.40
N MET A 465 9.67 4.56 7.60
CA MET A 465 8.45 4.07 8.26
C MET A 465 8.40 4.44 9.75
N ASN A 466 9.57 4.53 10.42
CA ASN A 466 9.61 4.94 11.82
C ASN A 466 9.54 6.45 11.99
N ALA A 467 10.04 7.22 11.04
CA ALA A 467 9.99 8.68 11.05
C ALA A 467 8.60 9.25 10.72
N ALA A 468 7.80 8.53 9.96
CA ALA A 468 6.49 9.01 9.50
C ALA A 468 5.55 9.34 10.67
N ASP A 469 4.77 10.40 10.50
CA ASP A 469 3.72 10.78 11.44
C ASP A 469 2.58 9.77 11.37
N PHE A 470 2.24 9.37 10.14
CA PHE A 470 1.29 8.30 9.89
C PHE A 470 1.64 7.54 8.60
N ILE A 471 1.14 6.32 8.53
CA ILE A 471 1.32 5.41 7.42
C ILE A 471 -0.04 5.10 6.81
N ILE A 472 -0.14 5.19 5.51
CA ILE A 472 -1.31 4.73 4.75
C ILE A 472 -0.97 3.42 4.08
N THR A 473 -1.85 2.43 4.27
CA THR A 473 -1.81 1.14 3.57
C THR A 473 -3.09 0.94 2.77
N SER A 474 -2.99 0.20 1.69
CA SER A 474 -4.14 -0.11 0.85
C SER A 474 -5.02 -1.20 1.47
N SER A 475 -4.44 -2.08 2.29
CA SER A 475 -5.09 -3.20 2.93
C SER A 475 -4.57 -3.45 4.36
N TYR A 476 -5.36 -4.15 5.17
CA TYR A 476 -4.93 -4.66 6.47
C TYR A 476 -3.79 -5.68 6.33
N GLU A 477 -3.90 -6.52 5.30
CA GLU A 477 -2.92 -7.58 5.04
C GLU A 477 -1.54 -7.03 4.64
N GLU A 478 -1.47 -5.83 4.10
CA GLU A 478 -0.21 -5.13 3.88
C GLU A 478 0.54 -4.89 5.19
N ILE A 479 -0.17 -4.63 6.29
CA ILE A 479 0.42 -4.38 7.61
C ILE A 479 0.86 -5.71 8.25
N VAL A 480 -0.07 -6.65 8.46
CA VAL A 480 0.12 -7.86 9.27
C VAL A 480 -0.14 -9.18 8.53
N GLY A 481 -0.50 -9.14 7.25
CA GLY A 481 -0.72 -10.33 6.44
C GLY A 481 -1.91 -11.20 6.88
N THR A 482 -1.86 -12.46 6.48
CA THR A 482 -2.82 -13.52 6.82
C THR A 482 -2.23 -14.52 7.82
N PRO A 483 -2.99 -15.50 8.33
CA PRO A 483 -2.40 -16.61 9.10
C PRO A 483 -1.32 -17.39 8.32
N GLU A 484 -1.42 -17.41 6.99
CA GLU A 484 -0.52 -18.16 6.12
C GLU A 484 0.65 -17.32 5.60
N THR A 485 0.50 -16.01 5.52
CA THR A 485 1.51 -15.11 4.96
C THR A 485 1.79 -13.95 5.89
N MET A 486 3.06 -13.58 6.03
CA MET A 486 3.49 -12.43 6.82
C MET A 486 3.19 -11.14 6.06
N GLY A 487 2.71 -10.11 6.76
CA GLY A 487 2.49 -8.78 6.19
C GLY A 487 3.77 -8.08 5.80
N GLN A 488 3.67 -7.12 4.90
CA GLN A 488 4.84 -6.39 4.40
C GLN A 488 5.54 -5.63 5.54
N TYR A 489 4.79 -4.85 6.32
CA TYR A 489 5.36 -4.16 7.49
C TYR A 489 5.76 -5.12 8.60
N GLU A 490 4.97 -6.18 8.83
CA GLU A 490 5.32 -7.21 9.83
C GLU A 490 6.68 -7.85 9.56
N SER A 491 7.08 -7.97 8.29
CA SER A 491 8.39 -8.50 7.92
C SER A 491 9.57 -7.66 8.45
N TYR A 492 9.34 -6.38 8.76
CA TYR A 492 10.34 -5.48 9.35
C TYR A 492 10.38 -5.52 10.87
N LYS A 493 9.49 -6.25 11.54
CA LYS A 493 9.48 -6.35 12.99
C LYS A 493 10.75 -7.02 13.51
N CYS A 494 11.12 -8.15 12.92
CA CYS A 494 12.27 -8.93 13.35
C CYS A 494 12.96 -9.57 12.14
N PHE A 495 14.19 -9.16 11.84
CA PHE A 495 14.95 -9.74 10.73
C PHE A 495 16.45 -9.51 10.87
N THR A 496 17.22 -10.26 10.10
CA THR A 496 18.67 -10.15 9.98
C THR A 496 19.04 -9.57 8.63
N LEU A 497 19.89 -8.56 8.60
CA LEU A 497 20.67 -8.20 7.41
C LEU A 497 22.12 -8.67 7.68
N PRO A 498 22.48 -9.88 7.24
CA PRO A 498 23.71 -10.55 7.66
C PRO A 498 24.96 -9.70 7.45
N GLN A 499 25.92 -9.74 8.42
CA GLN A 499 27.14 -8.96 8.44
C GLN A 499 26.95 -7.43 8.52
N LEU A 500 25.71 -6.94 8.67
CA LEU A 500 25.43 -5.52 8.79
C LEU A 500 24.74 -5.20 10.12
N TYR A 501 23.55 -5.75 10.35
CA TYR A 501 22.79 -5.56 11.58
C TYR A 501 21.70 -6.61 11.79
N HIS A 502 21.23 -6.74 13.03
CA HIS A 502 20.00 -7.43 13.41
C HIS A 502 18.95 -6.39 13.78
N VAL A 503 17.70 -6.64 13.41
CA VAL A 503 16.55 -5.87 13.84
C VAL A 503 15.70 -6.76 14.74
N VAL A 504 15.58 -6.37 16.01
CA VAL A 504 14.83 -7.15 17.01
C VAL A 504 13.42 -6.62 17.22
N ASP A 505 13.23 -5.31 17.06
CA ASP A 505 11.94 -4.65 17.08
C ASP A 505 11.98 -3.43 16.14
N GLY A 506 11.80 -3.69 14.85
CA GLY A 506 11.99 -2.70 13.78
C GLY A 506 10.76 -1.82 13.49
N THR A 507 9.58 -2.28 13.88
CA THR A 507 8.33 -1.51 13.77
C THR A 507 7.29 -2.04 14.76
N ASP A 508 6.52 -1.14 15.35
CA ASP A 508 5.36 -1.49 16.18
C ASP A 508 4.09 -1.52 15.32
N LEU A 509 3.58 -2.72 15.05
CA LEU A 509 2.37 -2.93 14.27
C LEU A 509 1.10 -2.47 14.99
N PHE A 510 1.16 -2.35 16.32
CA PHE A 510 0.07 -1.86 17.15
C PHE A 510 0.10 -0.34 17.32
N SER A 511 1.07 0.33 16.73
CA SER A 511 1.15 1.79 16.73
C SER A 511 -0.06 2.38 16.01
N PRO A 512 -0.70 3.40 16.59
CA PRO A 512 -1.83 4.08 15.93
C PRO A 512 -1.44 4.84 14.66
N LYS A 513 -0.17 4.89 14.28
CA LYS A 513 0.25 5.51 13.02
C LYS A 513 -0.23 4.76 11.75
N PHE A 514 -0.59 3.48 11.85
CA PHE A 514 -1.08 2.72 10.70
C PHE A 514 -2.55 2.97 10.43
N ASN A 515 -2.88 3.27 9.17
CA ASN A 515 -4.23 3.55 8.70
C ASN A 515 -4.49 2.88 7.36
N ARG A 516 -5.59 2.15 7.25
CA ARG A 516 -6.03 1.58 5.98
C ARG A 516 -6.82 2.63 5.21
N VAL A 517 -6.29 3.07 4.08
CA VAL A 517 -6.90 4.04 3.18
C VAL A 517 -6.72 3.56 1.74
N PRO A 518 -7.62 2.71 1.25
CA PRO A 518 -7.48 2.12 -0.07
C PRO A 518 -7.58 3.20 -1.16
N PRO A 519 -6.82 3.06 -2.27
CA PRO A 519 -6.92 3.96 -3.40
C PRO A 519 -8.19 3.71 -4.22
N GLY A 520 -8.51 4.67 -5.09
CA GLY A 520 -9.52 4.55 -6.10
C GLY A 520 -8.96 4.15 -7.48
N VAL A 521 -9.83 4.18 -8.45
CA VAL A 521 -9.51 4.12 -9.88
C VAL A 521 -10.13 5.33 -10.60
N ASP A 522 -9.64 5.64 -11.79
CA ASP A 522 -10.18 6.72 -12.60
C ASP A 522 -11.54 6.32 -13.20
N GLU A 523 -12.62 6.85 -12.64
CA GLU A 523 -13.99 6.57 -13.07
C GLU A 523 -14.36 7.20 -14.42
N THR A 524 -13.50 8.06 -14.98
CA THR A 524 -13.66 8.56 -16.35
C THR A 524 -13.21 7.53 -17.39
N ILE A 525 -12.34 6.61 -16.99
CA ILE A 525 -11.81 5.51 -17.81
C ILE A 525 -12.54 4.21 -17.50
N PHE A 526 -12.69 3.88 -16.22
CA PHE A 526 -13.26 2.64 -15.71
C PHE A 526 -14.65 2.92 -15.13
N PHE A 527 -15.68 2.58 -15.89
CA PHE A 527 -17.09 2.75 -15.53
C PHE A 527 -17.89 1.55 -16.05
N PRO A 528 -19.10 1.30 -15.51
CA PRO A 528 -19.89 0.13 -15.88
C PRO A 528 -20.19 0.04 -17.37
N TYR A 529 -20.12 -1.17 -17.93
CA TYR A 529 -20.45 -1.46 -19.33
C TYR A 529 -21.86 -1.03 -19.70
N SER A 530 -22.78 -0.96 -18.74
CA SER A 530 -24.17 -0.56 -18.88
C SER A 530 -24.36 0.96 -19.08
N GLU A 531 -23.36 1.81 -18.76
CA GLU A 531 -23.38 3.25 -18.99
C GLU A 531 -23.00 3.56 -20.45
N THR A 532 -23.87 3.13 -21.38
CA THR A 532 -23.60 3.15 -22.82
C THR A 532 -23.45 4.55 -23.40
N GLU A 533 -24.04 5.56 -22.76
CA GLU A 533 -23.95 6.98 -23.14
C GLU A 533 -22.54 7.56 -22.98
N LYS A 534 -21.72 6.97 -22.14
CA LYS A 534 -20.31 7.38 -21.93
C LYS A 534 -19.36 6.68 -22.90
N ARG A 535 -19.82 5.66 -23.62
CA ARG A 535 -18.96 4.85 -24.49
C ARG A 535 -18.89 5.41 -25.91
N ASN A 536 -17.68 5.46 -26.45
CA ASN A 536 -17.49 5.81 -27.85
C ASN A 536 -17.69 4.58 -28.75
N ALA A 537 -18.62 4.65 -29.69
CA ALA A 537 -18.96 3.54 -30.58
C ALA A 537 -17.77 3.09 -31.46
N SER A 538 -16.91 4.03 -31.90
CA SER A 538 -15.73 3.70 -32.72
C SER A 538 -14.67 2.97 -31.90
N ASP A 539 -14.44 3.37 -30.66
CA ASP A 539 -13.48 2.70 -29.77
C ASP A 539 -13.98 1.31 -29.40
N ARG A 540 -15.28 1.18 -29.09
CA ARG A 540 -15.90 -0.13 -28.85
C ARG A 540 -15.69 -1.08 -30.03
N ALA A 541 -16.01 -0.64 -31.26
CA ALA A 541 -15.86 -1.48 -32.45
C ALA A 541 -14.39 -1.85 -32.71
N ARG A 542 -13.46 -0.91 -32.53
CA ARG A 542 -12.02 -1.12 -32.69
C ARG A 542 -11.46 -2.11 -31.64
N VAL A 543 -11.87 -1.97 -30.37
CA VAL A 543 -11.44 -2.88 -29.31
C VAL A 543 -12.07 -4.27 -29.51
N GLN A 544 -13.34 -4.35 -29.90
CA GLN A 544 -14.00 -5.62 -30.20
C GLN A 544 -13.29 -6.36 -31.35
N ASP A 545 -12.96 -5.66 -32.44
CA ASP A 545 -12.20 -6.21 -33.54
C ASP A 545 -10.82 -6.72 -33.07
N LEU A 546 -10.10 -5.93 -32.28
CA LEU A 546 -8.79 -6.28 -31.74
C LEU A 546 -8.86 -7.57 -30.89
N LEU A 547 -9.86 -7.71 -30.04
CA LEU A 547 -9.97 -8.83 -29.11
C LEU A 547 -10.40 -10.13 -29.80
N PHE A 548 -11.25 -10.06 -30.83
CA PHE A 548 -11.90 -11.26 -31.35
C PHE A 548 -11.52 -11.61 -32.80
N HIS A 549 -11.12 -10.63 -33.62
CA HIS A 549 -11.04 -10.85 -35.06
C HIS A 549 -9.70 -10.42 -35.67
N ARG A 550 -9.12 -9.29 -35.25
CA ARG A 550 -7.98 -8.67 -35.92
C ARG A 550 -6.79 -9.60 -36.00
N GLU A 551 -6.21 -9.71 -37.17
CA GLU A 551 -4.89 -10.30 -37.40
C GLU A 551 -3.82 -9.22 -37.22
N ASP A 552 -2.87 -9.44 -36.27
CA ASP A 552 -1.73 -8.57 -36.00
C ASP A 552 -0.56 -9.46 -35.59
N PRO A 553 0.67 -9.21 -36.08
CA PRO A 553 1.86 -10.00 -35.70
C PRO A 553 2.15 -10.01 -34.17
N ARG A 554 1.60 -9.05 -33.44
CA ARG A 554 1.72 -8.95 -31.97
C ARG A 554 0.57 -9.68 -31.23
N ILE A 555 -0.24 -10.46 -31.95
CA ILE A 555 -1.32 -11.25 -31.38
C ILE A 555 -1.12 -12.71 -31.76
N LEU A 556 -1.07 -13.58 -30.77
CA LEU A 556 -0.92 -15.03 -31.00
C LEU A 556 -2.27 -15.71 -30.76
N GLY A 557 -2.59 -16.66 -31.60
CA GLY A 557 -3.80 -17.48 -31.53
C GLY A 557 -5.04 -16.81 -32.16
N TYR A 558 -6.07 -17.60 -32.33
CA TYR A 558 -7.38 -17.21 -32.89
C TYR A 558 -8.51 -17.93 -32.15
N LEU A 559 -9.75 -17.55 -32.39
CA LEU A 559 -10.91 -18.14 -31.72
C LEU A 559 -11.79 -18.85 -32.75
N ASP A 560 -11.93 -20.17 -32.63
CA ASP A 560 -12.80 -20.95 -33.48
C ASP A 560 -14.28 -20.54 -33.34
N ASP A 561 -14.70 -20.27 -32.13
CA ASP A 561 -16.02 -19.70 -31.83
C ASP A 561 -15.89 -18.47 -30.92
N PRO A 562 -15.82 -17.24 -31.48
CA PRO A 562 -15.75 -16.01 -30.71
C PRO A 562 -16.92 -15.73 -29.76
N ARG A 563 -18.02 -16.48 -29.89
CA ARG A 563 -19.23 -16.31 -29.05
C ARG A 563 -19.11 -17.00 -27.69
N LYS A 564 -18.12 -17.88 -27.50
CA LYS A 564 -17.82 -18.45 -26.17
C LYS A 564 -17.48 -17.35 -25.18
N ARG A 565 -17.87 -17.55 -23.92
CA ARG A 565 -17.58 -16.57 -22.86
C ARG A 565 -16.08 -16.27 -22.74
N PRO A 566 -15.66 -15.01 -22.83
CA PRO A 566 -14.23 -14.70 -22.69
C PRO A 566 -13.78 -14.69 -21.22
N ILE A 567 -12.64 -15.32 -20.95
CA ILE A 567 -11.87 -15.21 -19.71
C ILE A 567 -10.74 -14.22 -19.97
N LEU A 568 -10.78 -13.06 -19.36
CA LEU A 568 -9.78 -12.01 -19.53
C LEU A 568 -8.77 -12.04 -18.39
N ALA A 569 -7.49 -11.94 -18.70
CA ALA A 569 -6.43 -11.59 -17.75
C ALA A 569 -5.53 -10.51 -18.34
N ILE A 570 -5.23 -9.49 -17.54
CA ILE A 570 -4.34 -8.37 -17.89
C ILE A 570 -3.24 -8.28 -16.85
N ALA A 571 -2.00 -8.54 -17.24
CA ALA A 571 -0.85 -8.41 -16.33
C ALA A 571 0.47 -8.38 -17.13
N PRO A 572 1.57 -7.82 -16.54
CA PRO A 572 2.92 -8.07 -17.04
C PRO A 572 3.28 -9.54 -16.92
N ILE A 573 4.14 -10.03 -17.81
CA ILE A 573 4.58 -11.44 -17.80
C ILE A 573 5.69 -11.61 -16.77
N THR A 574 5.31 -11.98 -15.55
CA THR A 574 6.22 -12.29 -14.46
C THR A 574 5.76 -13.53 -13.71
N SER A 575 6.64 -14.24 -13.05
CA SER A 575 6.31 -15.45 -12.28
C SER A 575 5.30 -15.17 -11.18
N ILE A 576 5.35 -13.98 -10.57
CA ILE A 576 4.40 -13.56 -9.54
C ILE A 576 2.99 -13.35 -10.09
N LYS A 577 2.84 -12.84 -11.32
CA LYS A 577 1.53 -12.63 -11.97
C LYS A 577 0.95 -13.91 -12.57
N ASN A 578 1.78 -14.93 -12.79
CA ASN A 578 1.39 -16.32 -13.01
C ASN A 578 0.40 -16.54 -14.17
N LEU A 579 0.55 -15.82 -15.28
CA LEU A 579 -0.27 -16.02 -16.48
C LEU A 579 -0.06 -17.43 -17.08
N THR A 580 1.12 -18.00 -16.90
CA THR A 580 1.44 -19.38 -17.29
C THR A 580 0.60 -20.39 -16.49
N GLY A 581 0.38 -20.15 -15.17
CA GLY A 581 -0.51 -20.98 -14.35
C GLY A 581 -1.96 -20.88 -14.80
N LEU A 582 -2.45 -19.71 -15.24
CA LEU A 582 -3.79 -19.58 -15.80
C LEU A 582 -3.94 -20.33 -17.13
N ALA A 583 -2.95 -20.22 -18.02
CA ALA A 583 -2.94 -20.97 -19.28
C ALA A 583 -2.92 -22.49 -19.05
N GLU A 584 -2.18 -22.95 -18.05
CA GLU A 584 -2.13 -24.35 -17.63
C GLU A 584 -3.48 -24.83 -17.02
N CYS A 585 -4.09 -23.99 -16.17
CA CYS A 585 -5.41 -24.24 -15.58
C CYS A 585 -6.48 -24.39 -16.69
N PHE A 586 -6.48 -23.49 -17.67
CA PHE A 586 -7.38 -23.53 -18.82
C PHE A 586 -7.08 -24.73 -19.73
N GLY A 587 -5.80 -25.01 -20.01
CA GLY A 587 -5.35 -26.12 -20.84
C GLY A 587 -5.70 -27.50 -20.27
N ASN A 588 -5.65 -27.65 -18.94
CA ASN A 588 -6.03 -28.89 -18.26
C ASN A 588 -7.55 -29.09 -18.11
N SER A 589 -8.39 -28.12 -18.52
CA SER A 589 -9.84 -28.19 -18.34
C SER A 589 -10.60 -28.21 -19.66
N PRO A 590 -10.92 -29.39 -20.22
CA PRO A 590 -11.77 -29.49 -21.41
C PRO A 590 -13.14 -28.83 -21.23
N ALA A 591 -13.69 -28.83 -20.01
CA ALA A 591 -14.95 -28.20 -19.69
C ALA A 591 -14.90 -26.67 -19.88
N LEU A 592 -13.80 -26.03 -19.50
CA LEU A 592 -13.61 -24.59 -19.76
C LEU A 592 -13.39 -24.30 -21.25
N GLN A 593 -12.55 -25.09 -21.94
CA GLN A 593 -12.28 -24.92 -23.37
C GLN A 593 -13.56 -25.09 -24.23
N ALA A 594 -14.47 -25.96 -23.80
CA ALA A 594 -15.74 -26.15 -24.51
C ALA A 594 -16.65 -24.89 -24.50
N ARG A 595 -16.58 -24.09 -23.41
CA ARG A 595 -17.53 -22.99 -23.15
C ARG A 595 -16.88 -21.61 -23.14
N CYS A 596 -15.57 -21.55 -23.01
CA CYS A 596 -14.83 -20.30 -22.86
C CYS A 596 -13.72 -20.13 -23.88
N ASN A 597 -13.30 -18.87 -24.05
CA ASN A 597 -12.08 -18.46 -24.73
C ASN A 597 -11.16 -17.75 -23.73
N LEU A 598 -9.86 -17.94 -23.83
CA LEU A 598 -8.88 -17.27 -22.99
C LEU A 598 -8.29 -16.05 -23.72
N ILE A 599 -8.40 -14.88 -23.11
CA ILE A 599 -7.81 -13.63 -23.63
C ILE A 599 -6.76 -13.14 -22.64
N LEU A 600 -5.48 -13.15 -23.09
CA LEU A 600 -4.36 -12.66 -22.30
C LEU A 600 -3.87 -11.34 -22.89
N MET A 601 -3.77 -10.31 -22.07
CA MET A 601 -3.22 -9.02 -22.46
C MET A 601 -1.93 -8.74 -21.71
N THR A 602 -0.85 -8.57 -22.47
CA THR A 602 0.48 -8.30 -21.97
C THR A 602 1.12 -7.20 -22.80
N SER A 603 2.32 -6.76 -22.45
CA SER A 603 3.03 -5.76 -23.24
C SER A 603 3.99 -6.37 -24.27
N LYS A 604 4.17 -7.71 -24.25
CA LYS A 604 5.17 -8.42 -25.04
C LYS A 604 4.67 -9.80 -25.44
N LEU A 605 5.19 -10.29 -26.55
CA LEU A 605 4.87 -11.60 -27.11
C LEU A 605 6.13 -12.46 -27.34
N GLN A 606 7.26 -11.83 -27.67
CA GLN A 606 8.48 -12.52 -28.09
C GLN A 606 9.52 -12.55 -26.97
N VAL A 607 10.26 -13.64 -26.86
CA VAL A 607 11.37 -13.80 -25.91
C VAL A 607 12.43 -12.71 -26.11
N ALA A 608 12.66 -12.28 -27.35
CA ALA A 608 13.62 -11.21 -27.67
C ALA A 608 13.23 -9.83 -27.11
N GLU A 609 11.96 -9.64 -26.72
CA GLU A 609 11.46 -8.39 -26.12
C GLU A 609 11.63 -8.35 -24.59
N ALA A 610 12.04 -9.47 -23.98
CA ALA A 610 12.17 -9.58 -22.53
C ALA A 610 13.27 -8.67 -21.99
N ILE A 611 13.00 -8.04 -20.83
CA ILE A 611 13.98 -7.15 -20.17
C ILE A 611 14.91 -7.90 -19.21
N ASN A 612 14.57 -9.13 -18.83
CA ASN A 612 15.36 -9.97 -17.94
C ASN A 612 15.09 -11.46 -18.21
N SER A 613 15.87 -12.33 -17.58
CA SER A 613 15.79 -13.78 -17.74
C SER A 613 14.48 -14.38 -17.19
N GLU A 614 13.89 -13.80 -16.14
CA GLU A 614 12.61 -14.24 -15.58
C GLU A 614 11.48 -14.04 -16.61
N GLU A 615 11.37 -12.84 -17.16
CA GLU A 615 10.36 -12.51 -18.17
C GLU A 615 10.53 -13.37 -19.44
N ALA A 616 11.78 -13.56 -19.87
CA ALA A 616 12.10 -14.45 -21.01
C ALA A 616 11.63 -15.89 -20.74
N GLY A 617 11.88 -16.41 -19.55
CA GLY A 617 11.46 -17.75 -19.14
C GLY A 617 9.93 -17.90 -19.09
N GLU A 618 9.22 -16.92 -18.57
CA GLU A 618 7.74 -16.95 -18.51
C GLU A 618 7.11 -16.83 -19.91
N ILE A 619 7.66 -15.99 -20.82
CA ILE A 619 7.22 -15.93 -22.22
C ILE A 619 7.43 -17.30 -22.91
N GLN A 620 8.61 -17.90 -22.75
CA GLN A 620 8.92 -19.20 -23.35
C GLN A 620 7.98 -20.30 -22.80
N LYS A 621 7.74 -20.30 -21.49
CA LYS A 621 6.83 -21.24 -20.84
C LYS A 621 5.40 -21.09 -21.34
N LEU A 622 4.92 -19.86 -21.56
CA LEU A 622 3.57 -19.62 -22.06
C LEU A 622 3.43 -20.15 -23.51
N HIS A 623 4.41 -19.91 -24.38
CA HIS A 623 4.43 -20.51 -25.72
C HIS A 623 4.41 -22.04 -25.67
N HIS A 624 5.19 -22.64 -24.77
CA HIS A 624 5.23 -24.08 -24.58
C HIS A 624 3.85 -24.64 -24.15
N LEU A 625 3.19 -24.01 -23.18
CA LEU A 625 1.86 -24.45 -22.72
C LEU A 625 0.78 -24.33 -23.80
N ILE A 626 0.81 -23.24 -24.59
CA ILE A 626 -0.12 -23.07 -25.72
C ILE A 626 0.02 -24.20 -26.72
N ASN A 627 1.27 -24.59 -27.05
CA ASN A 627 1.52 -25.72 -27.94
C ASN A 627 1.15 -27.08 -27.29
N GLN A 628 1.51 -27.29 -26.02
CA GLN A 628 1.28 -28.54 -25.29
C GLN A 628 -0.20 -28.87 -25.18
N TYR A 629 -1.05 -27.88 -24.95
CA TYR A 629 -2.49 -28.06 -24.79
C TYR A 629 -3.30 -27.72 -26.04
N ASP A 630 -2.66 -27.48 -27.20
CA ASP A 630 -3.28 -27.09 -28.48
C ASP A 630 -4.26 -25.90 -28.33
N LEU A 631 -3.86 -24.88 -27.61
CA LEU A 631 -4.71 -23.74 -27.28
C LEU A 631 -4.80 -22.69 -28.40
N HIS A 632 -4.10 -22.83 -29.50
CA HIS A 632 -4.08 -21.84 -30.60
C HIS A 632 -5.45 -21.42 -31.12
N ARG A 633 -6.46 -22.28 -30.95
CA ARG A 633 -7.83 -22.08 -31.40
C ARG A 633 -8.79 -21.57 -30.31
N HIS A 634 -8.28 -21.40 -29.09
CA HIS A 634 -9.08 -21.03 -27.90
C HIS A 634 -8.47 -19.88 -27.13
N ILE A 635 -7.34 -19.33 -27.62
CA ILE A 635 -6.61 -18.25 -26.95
C ILE A 635 -6.39 -17.06 -27.90
N ARG A 636 -6.44 -15.88 -27.31
CA ARG A 636 -5.93 -14.64 -27.92
C ARG A 636 -4.92 -14.03 -26.95
N TRP A 637 -3.65 -14.12 -27.29
CA TRP A 637 -2.58 -13.49 -26.48
C TRP A 637 -2.10 -12.23 -27.18
N LEU A 638 -2.44 -11.07 -26.62
CA LEU A 638 -2.10 -9.75 -27.13
C LEU A 638 -0.81 -9.24 -26.46
N GLY A 639 0.29 -9.24 -27.20
CA GLY A 639 1.60 -8.68 -26.77
C GLY A 639 1.74 -7.22 -27.17
N LEU A 640 0.78 -6.37 -26.79
CA LEU A 640 0.75 -4.96 -27.19
C LEU A 640 0.28 -4.07 -26.05
N ARG A 641 0.80 -2.85 -26.02
CA ARG A 641 0.37 -1.84 -25.07
C ARG A 641 -0.82 -1.08 -25.62
N LEU A 642 -1.89 -1.02 -24.81
CA LEU A 642 -3.06 -0.23 -25.13
C LEU A 642 -3.07 1.08 -24.33
N PRO A 643 -3.60 2.18 -24.89
CA PRO A 643 -3.96 3.35 -24.13
C PRO A 643 -4.97 3.01 -23.01
N ASN A 644 -4.97 3.73 -21.90
CA ASN A 644 -5.86 3.45 -20.76
C ASN A 644 -7.34 3.44 -21.15
N GLN A 645 -7.76 4.32 -22.08
CA GLN A 645 -9.13 4.35 -22.60
C GLN A 645 -9.50 3.01 -23.25
N ASP A 646 -8.58 2.42 -24.02
CA ASP A 646 -8.78 1.12 -24.67
C ASP A 646 -8.77 -0.02 -23.66
N VAL A 647 -7.96 0.08 -22.58
CA VAL A 647 -8.00 -0.90 -21.49
C VAL A 647 -9.37 -0.86 -20.80
N GLY A 648 -9.89 0.33 -20.48
CA GLY A 648 -11.23 0.48 -19.92
C GLY A 648 -12.31 -0.08 -20.85
N GLU A 649 -12.20 0.21 -22.16
CA GLU A 649 -13.15 -0.34 -23.13
C GLU A 649 -12.99 -1.86 -23.31
N THR A 650 -11.79 -2.41 -23.14
CA THR A 650 -11.57 -3.87 -23.14
C THR A 650 -12.41 -4.55 -22.05
N TYR A 651 -12.34 -4.06 -20.79
CA TYR A 651 -13.17 -4.63 -19.73
C TYR A 651 -14.66 -4.60 -20.08
N ARG A 652 -15.14 -3.46 -20.65
CA ARG A 652 -16.55 -3.31 -21.02
C ARG A 652 -16.96 -4.22 -22.19
N VAL A 653 -16.10 -4.39 -23.20
CA VAL A 653 -16.37 -5.31 -24.32
C VAL A 653 -16.44 -6.76 -23.84
N ILE A 654 -15.57 -7.15 -22.90
CA ILE A 654 -15.63 -8.48 -22.28
C ILE A 654 -16.93 -8.65 -21.47
N ALA A 655 -17.37 -7.60 -20.75
CA ALA A 655 -18.64 -7.60 -20.02
C ALA A 655 -19.86 -7.68 -20.95
N ASP A 656 -19.84 -7.00 -22.12
CA ASP A 656 -20.88 -7.14 -23.16
C ASP A 656 -21.05 -8.60 -23.61
N CYS A 657 -19.98 -9.39 -23.58
CA CYS A 657 -19.98 -10.83 -23.91
C CYS A 657 -20.28 -11.73 -22.70
N HIS A 658 -20.71 -11.18 -21.56
CA HIS A 658 -20.89 -11.90 -20.29
C HIS A 658 -19.63 -12.68 -19.87
N GLY A 659 -18.45 -12.12 -20.17
CA GLY A 659 -17.18 -12.69 -19.79
C GLY A 659 -16.86 -12.52 -18.31
N ILE A 660 -15.67 -12.96 -17.92
CA ILE A 660 -15.13 -12.84 -16.56
C ILE A 660 -13.71 -12.30 -16.60
N PHE A 661 -13.29 -11.68 -15.50
CA PHE A 661 -11.89 -11.30 -15.27
C PHE A 661 -11.24 -12.28 -14.28
N VAL A 662 -10.04 -12.77 -14.60
CA VAL A 662 -9.30 -13.68 -13.73
C VAL A 662 -7.93 -13.10 -13.40
N HIS A 663 -7.70 -12.83 -12.13
CA HIS A 663 -6.41 -12.40 -11.57
C HIS A 663 -5.73 -13.58 -10.89
N PHE A 664 -4.79 -14.23 -11.58
CA PHE A 664 -4.21 -15.51 -11.19
C PHE A 664 -2.85 -15.38 -10.47
N ALA A 665 -2.53 -14.19 -9.93
CA ALA A 665 -1.23 -13.94 -9.30
C ALA A 665 -0.99 -14.83 -8.08
N ARG A 666 0.27 -15.19 -7.85
CA ARG A 666 0.71 -15.91 -6.65
C ARG A 666 0.67 -15.04 -5.40
N PHE A 667 0.76 -13.73 -5.59
CA PHE A 667 0.58 -12.72 -4.56
C PHE A 667 0.21 -11.37 -5.21
N GLU A 668 -0.73 -10.66 -4.59
CA GLU A 668 -1.14 -9.32 -5.01
C GLU A 668 -1.24 -8.40 -3.77
N ALA A 669 -0.43 -7.37 -3.71
CA ALA A 669 -0.40 -6.47 -2.56
C ALA A 669 -1.74 -5.74 -2.34
N PHE A 670 -2.36 -5.27 -3.42
CA PHE A 670 -3.67 -4.63 -3.37
C PHE A 670 -4.62 -5.15 -4.45
N GLY A 671 -4.28 -4.98 -5.74
CA GLY A 671 -5.10 -5.46 -6.85
C GLY A 671 -5.92 -4.38 -7.56
N ARG A 672 -5.28 -3.29 -7.99
CA ARG A 672 -5.93 -2.22 -8.75
C ARG A 672 -6.68 -2.74 -9.98
N VAL A 673 -6.09 -3.67 -10.74
CA VAL A 673 -6.74 -4.28 -11.92
C VAL A 673 -8.01 -5.05 -11.57
N ILE A 674 -8.13 -5.55 -10.32
CA ILE A 674 -9.33 -6.17 -9.78
C ILE A 674 -10.46 -5.14 -9.70
N LEU A 675 -10.14 -3.96 -9.14
CA LEU A 675 -11.11 -2.84 -9.04
C LEU A 675 -11.51 -2.33 -10.42
N GLU A 676 -10.57 -2.18 -11.34
CA GLU A 676 -10.82 -1.75 -12.73
C GLU A 676 -11.81 -2.69 -13.42
N ALA A 677 -11.63 -4.00 -13.26
CA ALA A 677 -12.54 -5.02 -13.80
C ALA A 677 -13.93 -4.97 -13.13
N MET A 678 -13.96 -4.89 -11.78
CA MET A 678 -15.20 -4.85 -11.01
C MET A 678 -16.02 -3.59 -11.33
N ILE A 679 -15.40 -2.41 -11.35
CA ILE A 679 -16.09 -1.16 -11.71
C ILE A 679 -16.63 -1.22 -13.13
N SER A 680 -15.87 -1.79 -14.06
CA SER A 680 -16.32 -1.97 -15.45
C SER A 680 -17.46 -2.99 -15.61
N GLY A 681 -17.81 -3.70 -14.54
CA GLY A 681 -18.95 -4.61 -14.48
C GLY A 681 -18.60 -6.07 -14.74
N LEU A 682 -17.34 -6.48 -14.57
CA LEU A 682 -16.94 -7.88 -14.76
C LEU A 682 -17.00 -8.67 -13.45
N PRO A 683 -17.70 -9.82 -13.39
CA PRO A 683 -17.47 -10.81 -12.35
C PRO A 683 -16.01 -11.20 -12.31
N THR A 684 -15.40 -11.02 -11.14
CA THR A 684 -13.94 -11.09 -10.99
C THR A 684 -13.55 -12.27 -10.10
N PHE A 685 -12.61 -13.08 -10.60
CA PHE A 685 -11.95 -14.16 -9.86
C PHE A 685 -10.54 -13.72 -9.50
N ALA A 686 -10.22 -13.66 -8.21
CA ALA A 686 -8.92 -13.16 -7.77
C ALA A 686 -8.25 -14.06 -6.74
N THR A 687 -6.93 -13.99 -6.72
CA THR A 687 -6.09 -14.78 -5.81
C THR A 687 -6.48 -14.60 -4.35
N GLN A 688 -6.38 -15.67 -3.58
CA GLN A 688 -6.53 -15.64 -2.12
C GLN A 688 -5.31 -15.10 -1.37
N PHE A 689 -4.25 -14.71 -2.08
CA PHE A 689 -3.00 -14.28 -1.47
C PHE A 689 -2.81 -12.77 -1.62
N GLY A 690 -3.02 -12.03 -0.52
CA GLY A 690 -2.85 -10.59 -0.41
C GLY A 690 -4.16 -9.80 -0.42
N GLY A 691 -4.11 -8.53 -0.81
CA GLY A 691 -5.18 -7.54 -0.66
C GLY A 691 -6.49 -7.84 -1.40
N ALA A 692 -6.49 -8.76 -2.36
CA ALA A 692 -7.70 -9.17 -3.07
C ALA A 692 -8.80 -9.70 -2.14
N LEU A 693 -8.43 -10.32 -1.01
CA LEU A 693 -9.38 -10.81 0.01
C LEU A 693 -10.19 -9.69 0.68
N GLU A 694 -9.66 -8.47 0.73
CA GLU A 694 -10.39 -7.33 1.27
C GLU A 694 -11.33 -6.70 0.24
N ILE A 695 -10.96 -6.79 -1.04
CA ILE A 695 -11.78 -6.27 -2.14
C ILE A 695 -12.97 -7.20 -2.40
N ILE A 696 -12.74 -8.51 -2.46
CA ILE A 696 -13.74 -9.50 -2.85
C ILE A 696 -14.22 -10.30 -1.63
N GLN A 697 -15.50 -10.21 -1.34
CA GLN A 697 -16.18 -11.19 -0.51
C GLN A 697 -16.65 -12.34 -1.42
N ASP A 698 -16.10 -13.54 -1.19
CA ASP A 698 -16.29 -14.72 -2.02
C ASP A 698 -17.77 -15.07 -2.22
N GLY A 699 -18.18 -15.28 -3.47
CA GLY A 699 -19.55 -15.58 -3.89
C GLY A 699 -20.54 -14.41 -3.82
N LYS A 700 -20.12 -13.22 -3.36
CA LYS A 700 -20.99 -12.05 -3.24
C LYS A 700 -20.61 -10.92 -4.20
N HIS A 701 -19.35 -10.54 -4.23
CA HIS A 701 -18.84 -9.43 -5.03
C HIS A 701 -17.88 -9.90 -6.14
N GLY A 702 -17.64 -11.20 -6.22
CA GLY A 702 -16.71 -11.91 -7.06
C GLY A 702 -16.29 -13.20 -6.36
N PHE A 703 -15.19 -13.80 -6.79
CA PHE A 703 -14.74 -15.10 -6.32
C PHE A 703 -13.27 -15.10 -5.97
N VAL A 704 -12.94 -15.76 -4.85
CA VAL A 704 -11.57 -15.96 -4.40
C VAL A 704 -11.07 -17.31 -4.90
N ILE A 705 -9.89 -17.35 -5.52
CA ILE A 705 -9.29 -18.56 -6.09
C ILE A 705 -7.91 -18.83 -5.50
N ASN A 706 -7.52 -20.11 -5.50
CA ASN A 706 -6.18 -20.53 -5.14
C ASN A 706 -5.35 -20.82 -6.40
N PRO A 707 -4.38 -19.94 -6.77
CA PRO A 707 -3.56 -20.12 -7.97
C PRO A 707 -2.61 -21.32 -7.92
N THR A 708 -2.50 -22.02 -6.78
CA THR A 708 -1.73 -23.26 -6.64
C THR A 708 -2.60 -24.50 -6.82
N ASP A 709 -3.92 -24.36 -6.79
CA ASP A 709 -4.89 -25.42 -7.05
C ASP A 709 -5.60 -25.18 -8.39
N LEU A 710 -4.95 -25.64 -9.46
CA LEU A 710 -5.45 -25.46 -10.83
C LEU A 710 -6.80 -26.14 -11.06
N ALA A 711 -6.95 -27.36 -10.52
CA ALA A 711 -8.18 -28.14 -10.70
C ALA A 711 -9.35 -27.51 -9.95
N GLY A 712 -9.18 -27.15 -8.66
CA GLY A 712 -10.23 -26.49 -7.88
C GLY A 712 -10.60 -25.12 -8.43
N THR A 713 -9.63 -24.38 -9.00
CA THR A 713 -9.92 -23.11 -9.68
C THR A 713 -10.74 -23.33 -10.95
N ALA A 714 -10.36 -24.28 -11.79
CA ALA A 714 -11.12 -24.60 -13.01
C ALA A 714 -12.55 -25.06 -12.68
N GLU A 715 -12.72 -25.86 -11.63
CA GLU A 715 -14.04 -26.28 -11.14
C GLU A 715 -14.87 -25.09 -10.66
N LYS A 716 -14.29 -24.18 -9.90
CA LYS A 716 -14.98 -22.98 -9.38
C LYS A 716 -15.45 -22.07 -10.52
N ILE A 717 -14.62 -21.85 -11.55
CA ILE A 717 -15.00 -21.08 -12.75
C ILE A 717 -16.11 -21.82 -13.51
N SER A 718 -15.98 -23.15 -13.70
CA SER A 718 -17.00 -23.95 -14.39
C SER A 718 -18.35 -23.90 -13.67
N HIS A 719 -18.34 -24.03 -12.33
CA HIS A 719 -19.56 -23.91 -11.52
C HIS A 719 -20.24 -22.55 -11.70
N PHE A 720 -19.47 -21.44 -11.68
CA PHE A 720 -20.03 -20.11 -11.93
C PHE A 720 -20.71 -20.04 -13.31
N ILE A 721 -20.10 -20.64 -14.33
CA ILE A 721 -20.69 -20.67 -15.69
C ILE A 721 -21.95 -21.51 -15.72
N ASP A 722 -21.99 -22.65 -14.99
CA ASP A 722 -23.17 -23.50 -14.86
C ASP A 722 -24.35 -22.73 -14.24
N GLU A 723 -24.07 -21.98 -13.14
CA GLU A 723 -25.06 -21.12 -12.50
C GLU A 723 -25.58 -20.02 -13.45
N CYS A 724 -24.69 -19.40 -14.24
CA CYS A 724 -25.06 -18.39 -15.23
C CYS A 724 -25.89 -18.95 -16.40
N ASP A 725 -25.65 -20.20 -16.76
CA ASP A 725 -26.44 -20.88 -17.83
C ASP A 725 -27.79 -21.34 -17.31
N ALA A 726 -27.90 -21.68 -16.02
CA ALA A 726 -29.14 -22.02 -15.34
C ALA A 726 -29.98 -20.77 -15.03
N ASP A 727 -29.35 -19.67 -14.61
CA ASP A 727 -29.99 -18.38 -14.32
C ASP A 727 -29.23 -17.23 -14.98
N PRO A 728 -29.72 -16.70 -16.10
CA PRO A 728 -29.08 -15.58 -16.79
C PRO A 728 -28.97 -14.29 -15.97
N GLN A 729 -29.71 -14.13 -14.86
CA GLN A 729 -29.63 -12.97 -13.99
C GLN A 729 -28.45 -13.07 -13.02
N TYR A 730 -27.98 -14.29 -12.74
CA TYR A 730 -26.90 -14.52 -11.77
C TYR A 730 -25.60 -13.77 -12.15
N TRP A 731 -25.21 -13.78 -13.43
CA TRP A 731 -24.05 -13.02 -13.91
C TRP A 731 -24.22 -11.53 -13.64
N GLN A 732 -25.41 -10.97 -13.93
CA GLN A 732 -25.70 -9.55 -13.71
C GLN A 732 -25.70 -9.17 -12.24
N GLU A 733 -26.19 -10.04 -11.35
CA GLU A 733 -26.17 -9.80 -9.91
C GLU A 733 -24.74 -9.70 -9.36
N ILE A 734 -23.85 -10.64 -9.72
CA ILE A 734 -22.44 -10.61 -9.29
C ILE A 734 -21.75 -9.38 -9.86
N SER A 735 -21.97 -9.07 -11.15
CA SER A 735 -21.47 -7.88 -11.83
C SER A 735 -21.86 -6.59 -11.09
N GLN A 736 -23.15 -6.40 -10.81
CA GLN A 736 -23.67 -5.20 -10.16
C GLN A 736 -23.17 -5.06 -8.72
N ARG A 737 -23.19 -6.16 -7.91
CA ARG A 737 -22.70 -6.14 -6.53
C ARG A 737 -21.21 -5.83 -6.48
N GLY A 738 -20.41 -6.40 -7.38
CA GLY A 738 -18.99 -6.13 -7.49
C GLY A 738 -18.70 -4.66 -7.85
N SER A 739 -19.36 -4.16 -8.89
CA SER A 739 -19.22 -2.77 -9.34
C SER A 739 -19.65 -1.77 -8.25
N GLN A 740 -20.79 -2.01 -7.58
CA GLN A 740 -21.27 -1.14 -6.50
C GLN A 740 -20.30 -1.08 -5.35
N ARG A 741 -19.79 -2.24 -4.86
CA ARG A 741 -18.81 -2.28 -3.79
C ARG A 741 -17.53 -1.50 -4.14
N ALA A 742 -17.01 -1.70 -5.36
CA ALA A 742 -15.81 -1.03 -5.79
C ALA A 742 -16.00 0.49 -5.84
N ARG A 743 -17.13 0.98 -6.32
CA ARG A 743 -17.46 2.41 -6.36
C ARG A 743 -17.71 3.02 -4.98
N ASP A 744 -18.31 2.30 -4.07
CA ASP A 744 -18.65 2.82 -2.73
C ASP A 744 -17.42 2.89 -1.80
N GLU A 745 -16.54 1.89 -1.86
CA GLU A 745 -15.44 1.74 -0.91
C GLU A 745 -14.07 2.11 -1.47
N TYR A 746 -13.89 2.12 -2.82
CA TYR A 746 -12.59 2.28 -3.48
C TYR A 746 -12.62 3.40 -4.51
N ASN A 747 -12.79 4.64 -4.04
CA ASN A 747 -12.83 5.83 -4.90
C ASN A 747 -11.88 6.93 -4.40
N TRP A 748 -11.39 7.74 -5.31
CA TRP A 748 -10.43 8.80 -5.00
C TRP A 748 -10.97 9.89 -4.08
N PRO A 749 -12.24 10.36 -4.20
CA PRO A 749 -12.80 11.32 -3.25
C PRO A 749 -12.80 10.82 -1.80
N LEU A 750 -13.13 9.55 -1.57
CA LEU A 750 -13.09 8.94 -0.23
C LEU A 750 -11.66 8.83 0.28
N HIS A 751 -10.74 8.31 -0.56
CA HIS A 751 -9.31 8.23 -0.24
C HIS A 751 -8.75 9.58 0.19
N THR A 752 -9.00 10.62 -0.61
CA THR A 752 -8.48 11.97 -0.36
C THR A 752 -9.08 12.61 0.90
N LYS A 753 -10.37 12.41 1.12
CA LYS A 753 -11.03 12.84 2.35
C LYS A 753 -10.40 12.20 3.59
N GLN A 754 -10.15 10.91 3.55
CA GLN A 754 -9.50 10.18 4.64
C GLN A 754 -8.04 10.64 4.83
N LEU A 755 -7.26 10.77 3.75
CA LEU A 755 -5.88 11.26 3.81
C LEU A 755 -5.79 12.65 4.47
N LEU A 756 -6.65 13.59 4.06
CA LEU A 756 -6.66 14.93 4.63
C LEU A 756 -7.12 14.95 6.09
N SER A 757 -8.10 14.13 6.47
CA SER A 757 -8.50 13.95 7.88
C SER A 757 -7.36 13.42 8.73
N LEU A 758 -6.64 12.41 8.23
CA LEU A 758 -5.43 11.88 8.87
C LEU A 758 -4.37 12.96 9.01
N ALA A 759 -4.04 13.67 7.94
CA ALA A 759 -3.01 14.71 7.98
C ALA A 759 -3.32 15.80 9.02
N LYS A 760 -4.58 16.24 9.10
CA LYS A 760 -5.05 17.21 10.11
C LYS A 760 -4.93 16.65 11.53
N MET A 761 -5.38 15.42 11.75
CA MET A 761 -5.36 14.80 13.08
C MET A 761 -3.95 14.50 13.57
N TYR A 762 -3.07 13.98 12.71
CA TYR A 762 -1.68 13.71 13.12
C TYR A 762 -0.87 15.00 13.28
N SER A 763 -1.15 16.05 12.50
CA SER A 763 -0.60 17.38 12.72
C SER A 763 -0.99 17.93 14.11
N PHE A 764 -2.26 17.81 14.49
CA PHE A 764 -2.76 18.16 15.82
C PHE A 764 -2.11 17.29 16.92
N TRP A 765 -2.07 15.98 16.72
CA TRP A 765 -1.43 15.04 17.63
C TRP A 765 0.02 15.37 17.91
N ASN A 766 0.81 15.62 16.88
CA ASN A 766 2.22 15.97 17.00
C ASN A 766 2.43 17.29 17.74
N TYR A 767 1.49 18.19 17.65
CA TYR A 767 1.51 19.43 18.41
C TYR A 767 1.29 19.18 19.90
N VAL A 768 0.40 18.29 20.23
CA VAL A 768 -0.03 18.02 21.62
C VAL A 768 0.92 17.05 22.34
N TYR A 769 1.46 16.06 21.61
CA TYR A 769 2.28 14.96 22.15
C TYR A 769 3.72 15.03 21.65
N GLN A 770 4.61 15.71 22.39
CA GLN A 770 6.00 15.96 21.95
C GLN A 770 7.04 15.00 22.53
N ASP A 771 6.76 14.21 23.58
CA ASP A 771 7.79 13.76 24.54
C ASP A 771 8.86 12.78 24.02
N ASN A 772 8.57 11.79 23.19
CA ASN A 772 9.60 10.80 22.81
C ASN A 772 10.06 10.89 21.35
N ARG A 773 9.35 11.65 20.55
CA ARG A 773 9.62 11.72 19.11
C ARG A 773 10.99 12.29 18.78
N GLN A 774 11.48 13.24 19.55
CA GLN A 774 12.78 13.85 19.31
C GLN A 774 13.94 12.87 19.48
N MET A 775 13.86 11.97 20.47
CA MET A 775 14.87 10.93 20.65
C MET A 775 14.83 9.89 19.53
N LEU A 776 13.63 9.45 19.13
CA LEU A 776 13.46 8.58 17.98
C LEU A 776 14.07 9.21 16.71
N LEU A 777 13.76 10.46 16.42
CA LEU A 777 14.28 11.15 15.24
C LEU A 777 15.81 11.28 15.25
N ARG A 778 16.43 11.50 16.41
CA ARG A 778 17.91 11.48 16.55
C ARG A 778 18.50 10.09 16.29
N TYR A 779 17.82 9.04 16.74
CA TYR A 779 18.23 7.67 16.46
C TYR A 779 18.14 7.35 14.96
N LEU A 780 17.08 7.80 14.29
CA LEU A 780 16.92 7.67 12.85
C LEU A 780 17.97 8.48 12.07
N ASP A 781 18.30 9.70 12.53
CA ASP A 781 19.41 10.48 11.97
C ASP A 781 20.74 9.71 12.10
N ALA A 782 20.99 9.05 13.23
CA ALA A 782 22.18 8.21 13.41
C ALA A 782 22.19 7.01 12.44
N LEU A 783 21.07 6.32 12.24
CA LEU A 783 20.97 5.25 11.26
C LEU A 783 21.21 5.76 9.82
N PHE A 784 20.70 6.94 9.50
CA PHE A 784 20.92 7.56 8.20
C PHE A 784 22.41 7.83 7.97
N TYR A 785 23.07 8.53 8.89
CA TYR A 785 24.48 8.93 8.69
C TYR A 785 25.50 7.80 8.91
N LEU A 786 25.20 6.82 9.78
CA LEU A 786 26.16 5.77 10.13
C LEU A 786 25.95 4.48 9.30
N ILE A 787 24.76 4.24 8.79
CA ILE A 787 24.45 3.00 8.06
C ILE A 787 24.08 3.27 6.60
N TYR A 788 23.03 4.08 6.35
CA TYR A 788 22.55 4.33 5.01
C TYR A 788 23.56 5.08 4.14
N LYS A 789 24.03 6.24 4.61
CA LYS A 789 24.92 7.12 3.84
C LYS A 789 26.22 6.44 3.40
N PRO A 790 26.97 5.72 4.24
CA PRO A 790 28.16 5.01 3.80
C PRO A 790 27.87 3.95 2.72
N ARG A 791 26.69 3.30 2.77
CA ARG A 791 26.28 2.33 1.72
C ARG A 791 25.96 3.03 0.41
N ALA A 792 25.26 4.15 0.47
CA ALA A 792 24.99 4.99 -0.69
C ALA A 792 26.28 5.52 -1.33
N GLU A 793 27.24 5.96 -0.55
CA GLU A 793 28.56 6.43 -1.00
C GLU A 793 29.35 5.30 -1.71
N THR A 794 29.31 4.07 -1.20
CA THR A 794 29.94 2.91 -1.85
C THR A 794 29.31 2.63 -3.22
N ILE A 795 27.99 2.79 -3.36
CA ILE A 795 27.31 2.65 -4.65
C ILE A 795 27.77 3.75 -5.62
N LEU A 796 27.88 4.99 -5.14
CA LEU A 796 28.35 6.12 -5.95
C LEU A 796 29.77 5.90 -6.49
N GLU A 797 30.67 5.37 -5.65
CA GLU A 797 32.03 5.00 -6.08
C GLU A 797 32.00 3.97 -7.19
N GLN A 798 31.14 2.95 -7.09
CA GLN A 798 30.96 1.95 -8.15
C GLN A 798 30.44 2.57 -9.46
N HIS A 799 29.52 3.55 -9.37
CA HIS A 799 29.02 4.27 -10.54
C HIS A 799 30.10 5.10 -11.23
N ASN A 800 30.97 5.72 -10.47
CA ASN A 800 32.07 6.54 -11.00
C ASN A 800 33.19 5.70 -11.66
N HIS A 801 33.25 4.40 -11.36
CA HIS A 801 34.17 3.46 -11.98
C HIS A 801 33.59 2.72 -13.21
N ARG A 802 32.29 2.81 -13.46
CA ARG A 802 31.59 2.35 -14.67
C ARG A 802 31.60 3.46 -15.75
#